data_0c8d851ce5a6fd9da5219bb931285a5d
#
_entry.id   0c8d851ce5a6fd9da5219bb931285a5d
#
_cell.length_a   1.000
_cell.length_b   1.000
_cell.length_c   1.000
_cell.angle_alpha   90.00
_cell.angle_beta   90.00
_cell.angle_gamma   90.00
#
_symmetry.space_group_name_H-M   'P 1'
#
loop_
_entity.id
_entity.type
_entity.pdbx_description
1 polymer ?
#
loop_
_entity_poly.entity_id
_entity_poly.type
_entity_poly.pdbx_seq_one_letter_code
_entity_poly.pdbx_strand_id
1 'polypeptide(L)'
;MTNAFKDALWIWCNADPKEDEYGEFIDTFDRQSGKTVLRISADSNYAAYINGSPVAFGQYADYPYDKIYDEIDITAACRDGENRLAVIVWYYGTDTTQVYYPGNAGLIYEVCSGDRVLCKSGRNSLSRLSRAYKSHTRRLITEQLGFSFSYDASREDGWMTGDCEGFAPSAVVNQVLPLRIRPVERLTPQPAVIGSECRKISDTDVIYDLGGEQVGVLSLSFFSPCEQDITVAYGEHLADGCVRQNIGDRNFSVSFRAAAGDNKLVNLLRRLGCRYLELRSEQPLVDVEAALIPCVYKVCEKGRPPLDGIKNKIYDMCVKTLRSCMHEHYEDCPWREQALYTMDSRNQMLCGYYAFGEYAFPRANLQLISEDRRDDGLLSICFPTKRDLVIPSFTLHFITACKEYLEYSGDKEFIEKIYPKAVSCIKAFRDNMKDGLAIPFRGKCYWNFYEWRPGLDGSDNADGSPDLILNALLSLALRDLAAISDALGKKNDYLSESKGLSDRIREVFFSEKDGLFFDRPDGSSYSQLGNSLAVLCGAAVGDEAAICRRLLHDRGMTPISLSMKCFMYDALLKTDRKEYGAAILADIENTYRPMAESGSDTVWETESGESDFDGAGSLCHGWSAMPIYYYHILLSGDRTGS
;
A
#
# COMPACT_ATOMS: atom_id res chain seq x y z
N MET A 1 -1.01 17.87 -24.94
CA MET A 1 -0.15 17.65 -23.78
C MET A 1 1.13 18.42 -24.04
N THR A 2 1.44 19.42 -23.25
CA THR A 2 2.76 20.09 -23.31
C THR A 2 3.80 19.10 -22.83
N ASN A 3 4.85 18.91 -23.63
CA ASN A 3 5.95 18.02 -23.26
C ASN A 3 6.59 18.58 -21.99
N ALA A 4 6.52 17.83 -20.88
CA ALA A 4 7.02 18.27 -19.57
C ALA A 4 8.55 18.48 -19.58
N PHE A 5 9.25 17.82 -20.50
CA PHE A 5 10.70 17.87 -20.68
C PHE A 5 11.03 18.47 -22.04
N LYS A 6 11.98 19.40 -22.07
CA LYS A 6 12.48 20.06 -23.28
C LYS A 6 13.74 19.33 -23.78
N ASP A 7 13.58 18.37 -24.67
CA ASP A 7 14.67 17.62 -25.30
C ASP A 7 15.52 16.74 -24.36
N ALA A 8 15.12 16.44 -23.14
CA ALA A 8 15.76 15.42 -22.32
C ALA A 8 15.52 14.02 -22.90
N LEU A 9 16.49 13.14 -22.75
CA LEU A 9 16.44 11.77 -23.23
C LEU A 9 16.46 10.81 -22.04
N TRP A 10 15.76 9.69 -22.18
CA TRP A 10 15.94 8.58 -21.26
C TRP A 10 17.33 7.99 -21.43
N ILE A 11 18.03 7.77 -20.33
CA ILE A 11 19.41 7.27 -20.30
C ILE A 11 19.56 6.12 -19.30
N TRP A 12 20.56 5.26 -19.55
CA TRP A 12 21.01 4.23 -18.62
C TRP A 12 22.52 4.07 -18.65
N CYS A 13 23.08 3.31 -17.69
CA CYS A 13 24.54 3.14 -17.58
C CYS A 13 25.14 2.30 -18.71
N ASN A 14 24.34 1.41 -19.31
CA ASN A 14 24.75 0.50 -20.37
C ASN A 14 23.61 0.29 -21.40
N ALA A 15 23.93 -0.33 -22.52
CA ALA A 15 22.96 -0.56 -23.59
C ALA A 15 22.11 -1.84 -23.40
N ASP A 16 22.45 -2.68 -22.43
CA ASP A 16 21.79 -3.97 -22.15
C ASP A 16 21.58 -4.13 -20.63
N PRO A 17 20.65 -3.34 -20.04
CA PRO A 17 20.37 -3.37 -18.61
C PRO A 17 19.85 -4.74 -18.18
N LYS A 18 20.22 -5.13 -16.96
CA LYS A 18 19.76 -6.38 -16.33
C LYS A 18 18.93 -6.08 -15.09
N GLU A 19 18.17 -7.06 -14.67
CA GLU A 19 17.44 -7.01 -13.40
C GLU A 19 18.37 -6.73 -12.21
N ASP A 20 17.87 -5.97 -11.24
CA ASP A 20 18.58 -5.63 -10.01
C ASP A 20 19.90 -4.88 -10.27
N GLU A 21 19.82 -3.79 -11.05
CA GLU A 21 20.96 -2.91 -11.33
C GLU A 21 20.85 -1.58 -10.59
N TYR A 22 22.00 -1.10 -10.08
CA TYR A 22 22.13 0.23 -9.51
C TYR A 22 22.99 1.11 -10.43
N GLY A 23 22.37 2.13 -11.03
CA GLY A 23 23.03 3.11 -11.88
C GLY A 23 23.31 4.41 -11.12
N GLU A 24 24.55 4.89 -11.19
CA GLU A 24 24.98 6.21 -10.70
C GLU A 24 25.12 7.17 -11.88
N PHE A 25 24.52 8.35 -11.76
CA PHE A 25 24.48 9.37 -12.80
C PHE A 25 24.95 10.71 -12.23
N ILE A 26 25.76 11.45 -13.00
CA ILE A 26 26.24 12.77 -12.62
C ILE A 26 26.11 13.74 -13.78
N ASP A 27 25.80 14.99 -13.43
CA ASP A 27 25.82 16.13 -14.35
C ASP A 27 26.20 17.41 -13.58
N THR A 28 26.58 18.43 -14.29
CA THR A 28 26.87 19.73 -13.70
C THR A 28 26.04 20.82 -14.37
N PHE A 29 25.68 21.83 -13.60
CA PHE A 29 24.97 23.00 -14.12
C PHE A 29 25.39 24.27 -13.41
N ASP A 30 25.34 25.39 -14.15
CA ASP A 30 25.70 26.73 -13.64
C ASP A 30 24.42 27.50 -13.28
N ARG A 31 24.27 27.83 -11.99
CA ARG A 31 23.15 28.61 -11.46
C ARG A 31 23.57 30.05 -11.21
N GLN A 32 22.82 31.02 -11.74
CA GLN A 32 23.08 32.44 -11.49
C GLN A 32 22.21 32.96 -10.34
N SER A 33 20.90 32.81 -10.42
CA SER A 33 19.96 33.26 -9.38
C SER A 33 18.55 32.73 -9.71
N GLY A 34 17.63 32.86 -8.75
CA GLY A 34 16.21 32.52 -8.94
C GLY A 34 15.87 31.11 -8.53
N LYS A 35 14.60 30.79 -8.67
CA LYS A 35 14.05 29.45 -8.36
C LYS A 35 14.65 28.44 -9.33
N THR A 36 15.18 27.35 -8.78
CA THR A 36 15.74 26.23 -9.53
C THR A 36 14.95 24.98 -9.24
N VAL A 37 14.51 24.29 -10.30
CA VAL A 37 13.61 23.13 -10.21
C VAL A 37 14.25 21.95 -10.92
N LEU A 38 14.25 20.80 -10.26
CA LEU A 38 14.57 19.51 -10.84
C LEU A 38 13.25 18.80 -11.23
N ARG A 39 13.13 18.43 -12.50
CA ARG A 39 12.12 17.47 -12.99
C ARG A 39 12.81 16.15 -13.20
N ILE A 40 12.23 15.05 -12.68
CA ILE A 40 12.87 13.74 -12.70
C ILE A 40 11.84 12.61 -12.74
N SER A 41 12.16 11.57 -13.50
CA SER A 41 11.44 10.28 -13.50
C SER A 41 12.43 9.16 -13.74
N ALA A 42 12.19 8.01 -13.11
CA ALA A 42 13.06 6.85 -13.25
C ALA A 42 12.26 5.55 -13.33
N ASP A 43 12.94 4.48 -13.65
CA ASP A 43 12.48 3.11 -13.48
C ASP A 43 13.63 2.31 -12.80
N SER A 44 13.49 1.88 -11.52
CA SER A 44 12.29 1.83 -10.68
C SER A 44 12.26 2.88 -9.58
N ASN A 45 13.31 2.97 -8.74
CA ASN A 45 13.45 3.95 -7.66
C ASN A 45 14.71 4.78 -7.83
N TYR A 46 14.66 6.03 -7.36
CA TYR A 46 15.82 6.96 -7.43
C TYR A 46 16.07 7.66 -6.10
N ALA A 47 17.31 8.12 -5.92
CA ALA A 47 17.66 9.14 -4.96
C ALA A 47 18.53 10.22 -5.66
N ALA A 48 18.17 11.48 -5.47
CA ALA A 48 18.82 12.64 -6.12
C ALA A 48 19.48 13.53 -5.07
N TYR A 49 20.66 14.02 -5.42
CA TYR A 49 21.52 14.83 -4.57
C TYR A 49 21.97 16.07 -5.32
N ILE A 50 22.05 17.19 -4.63
CA ILE A 50 22.68 18.41 -5.11
C ILE A 50 23.89 18.69 -4.21
N ASN A 51 25.08 18.76 -4.81
CA ASN A 51 26.33 18.99 -4.10
C ASN A 51 26.55 18.01 -2.92
N GLY A 52 26.11 16.75 -3.07
CA GLY A 52 26.18 15.69 -2.06
C GLY A 52 25.03 15.69 -1.03
N SER A 53 24.18 16.71 -1.03
CA SER A 53 23.01 16.76 -0.13
C SER A 53 21.79 16.15 -0.78
N PRO A 54 21.05 15.24 -0.10
CA PRO A 54 19.85 14.63 -0.65
C PRO A 54 18.75 15.67 -0.84
N VAL A 55 18.09 15.66 -2.00
CA VAL A 55 16.98 16.58 -2.32
C VAL A 55 15.68 15.86 -2.65
N ALA A 56 15.76 14.61 -3.09
CA ALA A 56 14.60 13.81 -3.43
C ALA A 56 14.92 12.32 -3.42
N PHE A 57 13.90 11.49 -3.23
CA PHE A 57 13.99 10.04 -3.37
C PHE A 57 12.63 9.44 -3.73
N GLY A 58 12.64 8.19 -4.14
CA GLY A 58 11.49 7.41 -4.57
C GLY A 58 11.26 7.51 -6.06
N GLN A 59 10.31 6.77 -6.57
CA GLN A 59 9.53 7.01 -7.76
C GLN A 59 8.08 6.86 -7.30
N TYR A 60 7.16 7.66 -7.79
CA TYR A 60 5.75 7.42 -7.55
C TYR A 60 5.34 6.11 -8.22
N ALA A 61 4.46 5.34 -7.58
CA ALA A 61 3.91 4.13 -8.15
C ALA A 61 3.18 4.45 -9.46
N ASP A 62 3.63 3.85 -10.55
CA ASP A 62 3.13 4.13 -11.90
C ASP A 62 3.21 2.90 -12.82
N TYR A 63 2.66 3.05 -14.00
CA TYR A 63 2.72 2.03 -15.04
C TYR A 63 3.75 2.40 -16.11
N PRO A 64 4.42 1.42 -16.75
CA PRO A 64 5.41 1.68 -17.80
C PRO A 64 4.82 2.37 -19.04
N TYR A 65 3.51 2.36 -19.20
CA TYR A 65 2.80 3.03 -20.29
C TYR A 65 2.23 4.42 -19.92
N ASP A 66 2.41 4.87 -18.68
CA ASP A 66 1.97 6.18 -18.16
C ASP A 66 2.80 6.56 -16.94
N LYS A 67 4.03 7.06 -17.21
CA LYS A 67 5.02 7.37 -16.19
C LYS A 67 4.71 8.68 -15.45
N ILE A 68 5.08 8.71 -14.20
CA ILE A 68 4.97 9.88 -13.34
C ILE A 68 6.35 10.54 -13.21
N TYR A 69 6.40 11.88 -13.21
CA TYR A 69 7.60 12.63 -12.86
C TYR A 69 7.40 13.51 -11.65
N ASP A 70 8.47 13.71 -10.91
CA ASP A 70 8.53 14.66 -9.80
C ASP A 70 9.00 16.04 -10.28
N GLU A 71 8.44 17.11 -9.72
CA GLU A 71 8.91 18.48 -9.84
C GLU A 71 9.34 18.98 -8.46
N ILE A 72 10.64 19.26 -8.29
CA ILE A 72 11.29 19.46 -7.00
C ILE A 72 11.98 20.83 -6.98
N ASP A 73 11.62 21.67 -6.03
CA ASP A 73 12.34 22.90 -5.77
C ASP A 73 13.68 22.59 -5.08
N ILE A 74 14.77 22.73 -5.81
CA ILE A 74 16.15 22.50 -5.33
C ILE A 74 16.91 23.78 -5.02
N THR A 75 16.22 24.93 -5.02
CA THR A 75 16.84 26.24 -4.85
C THR A 75 17.74 26.35 -3.62
N ALA A 76 17.26 25.81 -2.47
CA ALA A 76 17.98 25.87 -1.20
C ALA A 76 19.24 24.98 -1.16
N ALA A 77 19.29 23.93 -1.98
CA ALA A 77 20.44 23.03 -2.08
C ALA A 77 21.52 23.53 -3.08
N CYS A 78 21.15 24.48 -3.93
CA CYS A 78 22.06 25.04 -4.90
C CYS A 78 22.86 26.25 -4.34
N ARG A 79 24.08 26.36 -4.76
CA ARG A 79 24.93 27.56 -4.61
C ARG A 79 24.95 28.37 -5.90
N ASP A 80 25.39 29.63 -5.84
CA ASP A 80 25.66 30.39 -7.06
C ASP A 80 26.90 29.83 -7.75
N GLY A 81 26.89 29.83 -9.10
CA GLY A 81 27.91 29.19 -9.92
C GLY A 81 27.66 27.70 -10.14
N GLU A 82 28.71 26.92 -10.25
CA GLU A 82 28.66 25.51 -10.59
C GLU A 82 28.06 24.65 -9.46
N ASN A 83 27.11 23.82 -9.82
CA ASN A 83 26.46 22.82 -8.97
C ASN A 83 26.54 21.44 -9.62
N ARG A 84 26.54 20.41 -8.79
CA ARG A 84 26.55 19.03 -9.22
C ARG A 84 25.23 18.36 -8.88
N LEU A 85 24.57 17.80 -9.88
CA LEU A 85 23.50 16.84 -9.74
C LEU A 85 24.11 15.44 -9.70
N ALA A 86 23.79 14.65 -8.69
CA ALA A 86 24.09 13.24 -8.60
C ALA A 86 22.79 12.45 -8.39
N VAL A 87 22.58 11.38 -9.14
CA VAL A 87 21.38 10.55 -9.02
C VAL A 87 21.80 9.08 -8.99
N ILE A 88 21.29 8.33 -8.01
CA ILE A 88 21.36 6.88 -8.05
C ILE A 88 19.97 6.33 -8.36
N VAL A 89 19.90 5.34 -9.24
CA VAL A 89 18.66 4.67 -9.65
C VAL A 89 18.82 3.18 -9.40
N TRP A 90 17.84 2.58 -8.71
CA TRP A 90 17.72 1.14 -8.59
C TRP A 90 16.68 0.61 -9.56
N TYR A 91 17.12 -0.10 -10.59
CA TYR A 91 16.27 -0.74 -11.57
C TYR A 91 15.97 -2.18 -11.15
N TYR A 92 14.71 -2.47 -10.89
CA TYR A 92 14.28 -3.83 -10.54
C TYR A 92 14.24 -4.76 -11.75
N GLY A 93 13.62 -4.30 -12.84
CA GLY A 93 13.63 -4.99 -14.14
C GLY A 93 12.80 -6.27 -14.22
N THR A 94 12.17 -6.69 -13.13
CA THR A 94 11.33 -7.88 -13.06
C THR A 94 10.06 -7.60 -12.26
N ASP A 95 9.03 -8.42 -12.46
CA ASP A 95 7.80 -8.35 -11.71
C ASP A 95 8.06 -8.70 -10.24
N THR A 96 7.81 -7.75 -9.36
CA THR A 96 7.85 -7.95 -7.90
C THR A 96 6.46 -8.16 -7.32
N THR A 97 5.50 -8.50 -8.15
CA THR A 97 4.12 -8.86 -7.87
C THR A 97 3.21 -7.73 -7.36
N GLN A 98 3.60 -6.93 -6.36
CA GLN A 98 2.62 -6.09 -5.66
C GLN A 98 3.02 -4.61 -5.49
N VAL A 99 4.25 -4.24 -5.83
CA VAL A 99 4.74 -2.86 -5.65
C VAL A 99 5.32 -2.24 -6.92
N TYR A 100 5.38 -3.01 -8.02
CA TYR A 100 6.06 -2.57 -9.24
C TYR A 100 5.52 -3.27 -10.48
N TYR A 101 5.34 -2.51 -11.55
CA TYR A 101 5.07 -3.02 -12.89
C TYR A 101 6.33 -2.78 -13.74
N PRO A 102 7.04 -3.81 -14.23
CA PRO A 102 8.32 -3.66 -14.92
C PRO A 102 8.22 -2.81 -16.19
N GLY A 103 9.08 -1.80 -16.27
CA GLY A 103 9.35 -1.00 -17.45
C GLY A 103 10.76 -1.22 -17.98
N ASN A 104 11.21 -0.36 -18.89
CA ASN A 104 12.60 -0.33 -19.32
C ASN A 104 13.45 0.46 -18.33
N ALA A 105 14.67 0.00 -18.05
CA ALA A 105 15.63 0.75 -17.26
C ALA A 105 15.79 2.18 -17.82
N GLY A 106 15.75 3.17 -16.93
CA GLY A 106 15.86 4.53 -17.41
C GLY A 106 15.80 5.59 -16.32
N LEU A 107 16.47 6.68 -16.63
CA LEU A 107 16.42 7.94 -15.90
C LEU A 107 16.20 9.08 -16.92
N ILE A 108 15.27 9.99 -16.62
CA ILE A 108 15.11 11.24 -17.34
C ILE A 108 15.04 12.39 -16.36
N TYR A 109 15.77 13.47 -16.62
CA TYR A 109 15.75 14.67 -15.79
C TYR A 109 16.00 15.95 -16.58
N GLU A 110 15.51 17.06 -16.02
CA GLU A 110 15.87 18.43 -16.39
C GLU A 110 16.02 19.29 -15.13
N VAL A 111 17.07 20.09 -15.07
CA VAL A 111 17.21 21.18 -14.10
C VAL A 111 16.89 22.49 -14.82
N CYS A 112 15.93 23.23 -14.30
CA CYS A 112 15.42 24.45 -14.92
C CYS A 112 15.47 25.64 -13.97
N SER A 113 15.69 26.84 -14.52
CA SER A 113 15.43 28.13 -13.84
C SER A 113 14.48 28.94 -14.70
N GLY A 114 13.20 29.05 -14.26
CA GLY A 114 12.12 29.52 -15.12
C GLY A 114 12.01 28.67 -16.40
N ASP A 115 12.04 29.33 -17.57
CA ASP A 115 11.97 28.63 -18.87
C ASP A 115 13.35 28.15 -19.39
N ARG A 116 14.43 28.47 -18.70
CA ARG A 116 15.77 28.07 -19.10
C ARG A 116 16.14 26.71 -18.54
N VAL A 117 16.49 25.76 -19.41
CA VAL A 117 17.10 24.49 -19.03
C VAL A 117 18.57 24.72 -18.72
N LEU A 118 19.03 24.37 -17.53
CA LEU A 118 20.40 24.48 -17.07
C LEU A 118 21.21 23.22 -17.38
N CYS A 119 20.65 22.05 -17.12
CA CYS A 119 21.16 20.75 -17.59
C CYS A 119 20.00 19.77 -17.83
N LYS A 120 20.24 18.71 -18.57
CA LYS A 120 19.25 17.68 -18.91
C LYS A 120 19.91 16.35 -19.22
N SER A 121 19.19 15.26 -18.96
CA SER A 121 19.66 13.92 -19.30
C SER A 121 19.84 13.74 -20.80
N GLY A 122 20.93 13.11 -21.20
CA GLY A 122 21.26 12.88 -22.59
C GLY A 122 22.59 12.14 -22.77
N ARG A 123 23.07 12.10 -24.02
CA ARG A 123 24.32 11.40 -24.38
C ARG A 123 25.56 11.86 -23.64
N ASN A 124 25.57 13.11 -23.17
CA ASN A 124 26.70 13.71 -22.47
C ASN A 124 26.64 13.55 -20.96
N SER A 125 25.49 13.13 -20.41
CA SER A 125 25.38 12.78 -19.00
C SER A 125 26.27 11.59 -18.69
N LEU A 126 27.00 11.66 -17.60
CA LEU A 126 27.96 10.62 -17.22
C LEU A 126 27.29 9.60 -16.28
N SER A 127 27.58 8.33 -16.46
CA SER A 127 27.04 7.27 -15.63
C SER A 127 27.96 6.07 -15.49
N ARG A 128 27.72 5.27 -14.47
CA ARG A 128 28.33 3.95 -14.24
C ARG A 128 27.39 3.07 -13.42
N LEU A 129 27.66 1.76 -13.36
CA LEU A 129 27.07 0.92 -12.32
C LEU A 129 27.68 1.25 -10.96
N SER A 130 26.85 1.23 -9.90
CA SER A 130 27.30 1.52 -8.54
C SER A 130 28.43 0.57 -8.11
N ARG A 131 29.42 1.12 -7.41
CA ARG A 131 30.47 0.32 -6.78
C ARG A 131 30.04 -0.17 -5.39
N ALA A 132 29.34 0.66 -4.65
CA ALA A 132 28.91 0.38 -3.28
C ALA A 132 27.62 -0.45 -3.22
N TYR A 133 26.57 -0.13 -3.98
CA TYR A 133 25.41 -1.00 -4.09
C TYR A 133 25.69 -2.17 -5.04
N LYS A 134 25.49 -3.40 -4.56
CA LYS A 134 25.76 -4.62 -5.33
C LYS A 134 24.60 -4.91 -6.27
N SER A 135 24.84 -4.77 -7.57
CA SER A 135 23.90 -5.19 -8.62
C SER A 135 23.82 -6.71 -8.75
N HIS A 136 22.69 -7.23 -9.27
CA HIS A 136 22.45 -8.62 -9.65
C HIS A 136 22.45 -9.62 -8.48
N THR A 137 22.22 -9.19 -7.26
CA THR A 137 22.10 -10.07 -6.10
C THR A 137 20.81 -10.88 -6.17
N ARG A 138 19.74 -10.30 -6.72
CA ARG A 138 18.38 -10.87 -6.86
C ARG A 138 17.86 -11.49 -5.57
N ARG A 139 18.34 -11.03 -4.43
CA ARG A 139 17.90 -11.51 -3.13
C ARG A 139 16.54 -10.91 -2.81
N LEU A 140 15.52 -11.74 -2.68
CA LEU A 140 14.17 -11.32 -2.34
C LEU A 140 14.01 -11.10 -0.84
N ILE A 141 13.23 -10.10 -0.48
CA ILE A 141 12.62 -9.96 0.85
C ILE A 141 11.40 -10.89 0.90
N THR A 142 10.44 -10.64 0.04
CA THR A 142 9.26 -11.46 -0.24
C THR A 142 9.00 -11.42 -1.75
N GLU A 143 8.13 -12.29 -2.25
CA GLU A 143 7.65 -12.16 -3.64
C GLU A 143 6.88 -10.85 -3.86
N GLN A 144 6.24 -10.34 -2.81
CA GLN A 144 5.43 -9.13 -2.85
C GLN A 144 6.29 -7.86 -2.87
N LEU A 145 7.30 -7.78 -1.99
CA LEU A 145 8.18 -6.62 -1.88
C LEU A 145 9.30 -6.59 -2.93
N GLY A 146 9.67 -7.76 -3.47
CA GLY A 146 10.79 -7.88 -4.39
C GLY A 146 12.15 -7.86 -3.70
N PHE A 147 13.14 -7.21 -4.32
CA PHE A 147 14.54 -7.32 -3.92
C PHE A 147 14.88 -6.58 -2.62
N SER A 148 15.77 -7.19 -1.83
CA SER A 148 16.56 -6.56 -0.78
C SER A 148 17.82 -5.92 -1.38
N PHE A 149 18.39 -4.93 -0.70
CA PHE A 149 19.67 -4.35 -1.12
C PHE A 149 20.86 -4.97 -0.38
N SER A 150 22.03 -4.83 -1.01
CA SER A 150 23.33 -5.13 -0.42
C SER A 150 24.26 -3.95 -0.66
N TYR A 151 24.90 -3.44 0.39
CA TYR A 151 25.79 -2.27 0.33
C TYR A 151 27.17 -2.61 0.86
N ASP A 152 28.21 -2.15 0.17
CA ASP A 152 29.63 -2.35 0.50
C ASP A 152 30.29 -0.98 0.76
N ALA A 153 30.42 -0.62 2.03
CA ALA A 153 30.98 0.65 2.45
C ALA A 153 32.50 0.76 2.11
N SER A 154 33.19 -0.37 1.95
CA SER A 154 34.62 -0.36 1.57
C SER A 154 34.84 0.12 0.12
N ARG A 155 33.76 0.18 -0.69
CA ARG A 155 33.77 0.60 -2.09
C ARG A 155 33.13 1.96 -2.33
N GLU A 156 32.68 2.64 -1.27
CA GLU A 156 32.20 4.01 -1.36
C GLU A 156 33.35 4.95 -1.71
N ASP A 157 33.21 5.72 -2.78
CA ASP A 157 34.28 6.56 -3.32
C ASP A 157 33.95 8.04 -3.37
N GLY A 158 32.86 8.47 -2.71
CA GLY A 158 32.46 9.87 -2.64
C GLY A 158 32.05 10.49 -3.97
N TRP A 159 31.61 9.69 -4.93
CA TRP A 159 31.25 10.10 -6.30
C TRP A 159 30.24 11.26 -6.38
N MET A 160 29.44 11.47 -5.35
CA MET A 160 28.42 12.55 -5.32
C MET A 160 29.04 13.95 -5.29
N THR A 161 30.28 14.08 -4.78
CA THR A 161 30.99 15.38 -4.65
C THR A 161 32.43 15.37 -5.19
N GLY A 162 33.00 14.19 -5.37
CA GLY A 162 34.38 13.96 -5.68
C GLY A 162 34.66 13.56 -7.14
N ASP A 163 35.65 12.73 -7.33
CA ASP A 163 36.11 12.27 -8.63
C ASP A 163 35.08 11.44 -9.39
N CYS A 164 35.19 11.46 -10.72
CA CYS A 164 34.31 10.75 -11.64
C CYS A 164 35.01 9.49 -12.20
N GLU A 165 35.81 8.81 -11.42
CA GLU A 165 36.49 7.61 -11.89
C GLU A 165 35.51 6.52 -12.31
N GLY A 166 35.70 5.99 -13.52
CA GLY A 166 34.86 4.95 -14.10
C GLY A 166 33.53 5.43 -14.66
N PHE A 167 33.21 6.73 -14.57
CA PHE A 167 32.06 7.29 -15.28
C PHE A 167 32.33 7.44 -16.78
N ALA A 168 31.34 7.11 -17.58
CA ALA A 168 31.39 7.22 -19.04
C ALA A 168 30.06 7.83 -19.56
N PRO A 169 30.02 8.33 -20.82
CA PRO A 169 28.78 8.80 -21.41
C PRO A 169 27.68 7.77 -21.36
N SER A 170 26.50 8.19 -20.93
CA SER A 170 25.33 7.33 -20.75
C SER A 170 24.79 6.78 -22.08
N ALA A 171 24.29 5.57 -22.06
CA ALA A 171 23.53 5.00 -23.17
C ALA A 171 22.14 5.65 -23.24
N VAL A 172 21.69 6.02 -24.44
CA VAL A 172 20.34 6.53 -24.66
C VAL A 172 19.38 5.35 -24.76
N VAL A 173 18.33 5.36 -23.94
CA VAL A 173 17.23 4.42 -24.01
C VAL A 173 16.19 4.94 -25.01
N ASN A 174 15.93 4.17 -26.06
CA ASN A 174 14.99 4.59 -27.11
C ASN A 174 13.55 4.30 -26.66
N GLN A 175 12.99 5.22 -25.86
CA GLN A 175 11.57 5.16 -25.47
C GLN A 175 10.94 6.55 -25.46
N VAL A 176 9.67 6.60 -25.83
CA VAL A 176 8.83 7.80 -25.73
C VAL A 176 7.59 7.41 -24.93
N LEU A 177 7.50 7.93 -23.71
CA LEU A 177 6.44 7.60 -22.77
C LEU A 177 5.64 8.87 -22.42
N PRO A 178 4.31 8.75 -22.25
CA PRO A 178 3.54 9.79 -21.59
C PRO A 178 4.10 10.04 -20.20
N LEU A 179 4.28 11.31 -19.83
CA LEU A 179 4.77 11.73 -18.52
C LEU A 179 3.76 12.68 -17.89
N ARG A 180 3.32 12.36 -16.68
CA ARG A 180 2.42 13.17 -15.87
C ARG A 180 3.12 13.61 -14.58
N ILE A 181 2.75 14.77 -14.08
CA ILE A 181 3.22 15.22 -12.77
C ILE A 181 2.65 14.32 -11.67
N ARG A 182 3.43 14.09 -10.62
CA ARG A 182 2.98 13.37 -9.40
C ARG A 182 1.66 13.97 -8.90
N PRO A 183 0.63 13.14 -8.65
CA PRO A 183 -0.71 13.63 -8.28
C PRO A 183 -0.84 14.07 -6.83
N VAL A 184 0.10 13.70 -5.97
CA VAL A 184 0.13 13.99 -4.52
C VAL A 184 1.51 14.49 -4.09
N GLU A 185 1.58 15.08 -2.90
CA GLU A 185 2.85 15.51 -2.33
C GLU A 185 3.80 14.32 -2.12
N ARG A 186 5.10 14.59 -2.20
CA ARG A 186 6.14 13.59 -1.94
C ARG A 186 6.21 13.28 -0.45
N LEU A 187 6.72 12.09 -0.13
CA LEU A 187 7.00 11.70 1.25
C LEU A 187 7.96 12.69 1.91
N THR A 188 7.67 13.01 3.15
CA THR A 188 8.49 13.93 3.95
C THR A 188 9.28 13.13 4.98
N PRO A 189 10.64 13.12 4.89
CA PRO A 189 11.48 12.55 5.92
C PRO A 189 11.24 13.25 7.27
N GLN A 190 11.13 12.46 8.32
CA GLN A 190 11.01 12.93 9.69
C GLN A 190 12.37 12.82 10.41
N PRO A 191 12.55 13.37 11.62
CA PRO A 191 13.72 13.08 12.42
C PRO A 191 13.93 11.57 12.60
N ALA A 192 15.18 11.13 12.57
CA ALA A 192 15.53 9.73 12.75
C ALA A 192 15.04 9.20 14.11
N VAL A 193 14.43 8.03 14.11
CA VAL A 193 14.07 7.29 15.31
C VAL A 193 15.19 6.29 15.57
N ILE A 194 16.01 6.58 16.57
CA ILE A 194 17.15 5.74 16.97
C ILE A 194 16.63 4.63 17.88
N GLY A 195 16.94 3.38 17.53
CA GLY A 195 16.60 2.23 18.35
C GLY A 195 17.41 2.21 19.65
N SER A 196 16.75 1.88 20.74
CA SER A 196 17.41 1.58 22.01
C SER A 196 17.83 0.10 22.04
N GLU A 197 19.04 -0.20 22.51
CA GLU A 197 19.44 -1.59 22.77
C GLU A 197 18.46 -2.21 23.77
N CYS A 198 17.67 -3.17 23.31
CA CYS A 198 16.69 -3.85 24.14
C CYS A 198 17.14 -5.27 24.54
N ARG A 199 18.03 -5.88 23.72
CA ARG A 199 18.57 -7.20 23.99
C ARG A 199 19.95 -7.38 23.35
N LYS A 200 20.91 -7.82 24.14
CA LYS A 200 22.22 -8.25 23.70
C LYS A 200 22.28 -9.79 23.76
N ILE A 201 22.27 -10.45 22.62
CA ILE A 201 22.37 -11.92 22.51
C ILE A 201 23.84 -12.34 22.68
N SER A 202 24.75 -11.60 22.04
CA SER A 202 26.20 -11.71 22.15
C SER A 202 26.84 -10.33 21.90
N ASP A 203 28.16 -10.24 21.97
CA ASP A 203 28.89 -9.02 21.60
C ASP A 203 28.80 -8.68 20.10
N THR A 204 28.37 -9.64 19.29
CA THR A 204 28.23 -9.49 17.83
C THR A 204 26.79 -9.64 17.34
N ASP A 205 25.81 -9.73 18.27
CA ASP A 205 24.40 -9.92 17.95
C ASP A 205 23.53 -9.11 18.93
N VAL A 206 22.98 -8.00 18.44
CA VAL A 206 22.29 -7.02 19.28
C VAL A 206 20.98 -6.58 18.62
N ILE A 207 19.92 -6.52 19.43
CA ILE A 207 18.59 -6.08 19.02
C ILE A 207 18.30 -4.68 19.55
N TYR A 208 17.79 -3.82 18.67
CA TYR A 208 17.36 -2.45 18.93
C TYR A 208 15.86 -2.32 18.77
N ASP A 209 15.15 -1.76 19.77
CA ASP A 209 13.72 -1.44 19.74
C ASP A 209 13.53 0.05 19.37
N LEU A 210 12.82 0.32 18.29
CA LEU A 210 12.46 1.66 17.85
C LEU A 210 11.32 2.30 18.67
N GLY A 211 10.84 1.59 19.70
CA GLY A 211 9.79 2.06 20.61
C GLY A 211 8.36 1.92 20.09
N GLY A 212 8.19 1.37 18.90
CA GLY A 212 6.91 1.12 18.22
C GLY A 212 7.13 0.95 16.73
N GLU A 213 6.03 0.71 16.00
CA GLU A 213 6.10 0.57 14.54
C GLU A 213 6.61 1.85 13.88
N GLN A 214 7.61 1.72 13.03
CA GLN A 214 8.18 2.78 12.21
C GLN A 214 8.23 2.36 10.76
N VAL A 215 7.97 3.30 9.85
CA VAL A 215 8.05 3.05 8.40
C VAL A 215 8.92 4.11 7.76
N GLY A 216 10.08 3.71 7.26
CA GLY A 216 11.05 4.64 6.74
C GLY A 216 12.28 4.02 6.14
N VAL A 217 13.30 4.83 5.90
CA VAL A 217 14.56 4.39 5.32
C VAL A 217 15.59 4.06 6.40
N LEU A 218 16.35 2.99 6.19
CA LEU A 218 17.38 2.55 7.14
C LEU A 218 18.50 3.58 7.23
N SER A 219 18.87 3.93 8.47
CA SER A 219 20.03 4.75 8.80
C SER A 219 20.91 4.01 9.80
N LEU A 220 22.17 3.83 9.46
CA LEU A 220 23.15 3.15 10.30
C LEU A 220 24.39 4.02 10.46
N SER A 221 24.92 4.10 11.68
CA SER A 221 26.29 4.57 11.93
C SER A 221 26.94 3.73 13.02
N PHE A 222 28.21 3.36 12.84
CA PHE A 222 28.99 2.59 13.79
C PHE A 222 30.48 2.59 13.42
N PHE A 223 31.33 2.26 14.39
CA PHE A 223 32.73 1.94 14.15
C PHE A 223 32.91 0.43 14.03
N SER A 224 33.63 -0.02 12.99
CA SER A 224 34.02 -1.43 12.78
C SER A 224 35.54 -1.61 12.91
N PRO A 225 36.03 -2.58 13.69
CA PRO A 225 37.46 -2.80 13.87
C PRO A 225 38.17 -3.33 12.60
N CYS A 226 37.41 -3.89 11.67
CA CYS A 226 37.90 -4.46 10.42
C CYS A 226 36.82 -4.43 9.33
N GLU A 227 37.20 -4.73 8.10
CA GLU A 227 36.21 -5.07 7.07
C GLU A 227 35.50 -6.36 7.48
N GLN A 228 34.15 -6.34 7.47
CA GLN A 228 33.33 -7.51 7.83
C GLN A 228 31.93 -7.43 7.24
N ASP A 229 31.27 -8.57 7.16
CA ASP A 229 29.88 -8.64 6.74
C ASP A 229 28.94 -8.47 7.95
N ILE A 230 27.88 -7.67 7.75
CA ILE A 230 26.85 -7.38 8.74
C ILE A 230 25.51 -7.73 8.13
N THR A 231 24.68 -8.45 8.86
CA THR A 231 23.27 -8.65 8.54
C THR A 231 22.43 -7.75 9.43
N VAL A 232 21.53 -6.99 8.82
CA VAL A 232 20.51 -6.20 9.53
C VAL A 232 19.16 -6.84 9.27
N ALA A 233 18.66 -7.60 10.25
CA ALA A 233 17.30 -8.14 10.22
C ALA A 233 16.32 -7.12 10.79
N TYR A 234 15.07 -7.13 10.31
CA TYR A 234 14.04 -6.20 10.74
C TYR A 234 12.66 -6.88 10.81
N GLY A 235 11.81 -6.45 11.74
CA GLY A 235 10.48 -7.01 11.91
C GLY A 235 9.61 -6.26 12.90
N GLU A 236 8.32 -6.54 12.85
CA GLU A 236 7.30 -5.94 13.74
C GLU A 236 7.32 -6.57 15.13
N HIS A 237 7.78 -7.81 15.26
CA HIS A 237 7.74 -8.58 16.50
C HIS A 237 8.99 -9.45 16.68
N LEU A 238 9.18 -9.96 17.91
CA LEU A 238 10.25 -10.89 18.26
C LEU A 238 9.69 -12.31 18.41
N ALA A 239 10.40 -13.32 17.89
CA ALA A 239 10.12 -14.71 18.12
C ALA A 239 11.31 -15.36 18.83
N ASP A 240 11.05 -16.06 19.94
CA ASP A 240 12.11 -16.63 20.81
C ASP A 240 13.14 -15.60 21.26
N GLY A 241 12.72 -14.32 21.28
CA GLY A 241 13.54 -13.18 21.67
C GLY A 241 14.55 -12.72 20.63
N CYS A 242 14.35 -13.05 19.36
CA CYS A 242 15.10 -12.60 18.19
C CYS A 242 14.14 -12.03 17.14
N VAL A 243 14.65 -11.20 16.23
CA VAL A 243 13.91 -10.82 15.04
C VAL A 243 13.77 -12.06 14.14
N ARG A 244 12.54 -12.39 13.76
CA ARG A 244 12.27 -13.51 12.86
C ARG A 244 12.66 -13.13 11.43
N GLN A 245 13.97 -13.25 11.13
CA GLN A 245 14.51 -12.89 9.82
C GLN A 245 13.90 -13.72 8.67
N ASN A 246 13.78 -15.04 8.85
CA ASN A 246 13.26 -15.95 7.83
C ASN A 246 11.90 -16.50 8.26
N ILE A 247 10.89 -16.35 7.40
CA ILE A 247 9.54 -16.89 7.60
C ILE A 247 9.09 -17.52 6.27
N GLY A 248 9.12 -18.86 6.18
CA GLY A 248 8.95 -19.54 4.90
C GLY A 248 10.04 -19.07 3.91
N ASP A 249 9.59 -18.65 2.72
CA ASP A 249 10.49 -18.15 1.67
C ASP A 249 10.85 -16.66 1.82
N ARG A 250 10.36 -15.99 2.85
CA ARG A 250 10.60 -14.56 3.12
C ARG A 250 11.91 -14.37 3.88
N ASN A 251 12.65 -13.31 3.55
CA ASN A 251 13.91 -12.94 4.22
C ASN A 251 13.92 -11.44 4.54
N PHE A 252 13.52 -11.09 5.76
CA PHE A 252 13.46 -9.73 6.26
C PHE A 252 14.83 -9.24 6.73
N SER A 253 15.79 -9.13 5.81
CA SER A 253 17.07 -8.56 6.13
C SER A 253 17.71 -7.84 4.95
N VAL A 254 18.68 -6.97 5.27
CA VAL A 254 19.57 -6.32 4.33
C VAL A 254 21.01 -6.72 4.64
N SER A 255 21.90 -6.68 3.65
CA SER A 255 23.31 -6.99 3.81
C SER A 255 24.14 -5.72 3.73
N PHE A 256 25.06 -5.57 4.67
CA PHE A 256 26.00 -4.47 4.73
C PHE A 256 27.42 -5.02 4.92
N ARG A 257 28.36 -4.65 4.05
CA ARG A 257 29.78 -4.91 4.25
C ARG A 257 30.42 -3.64 4.81
N ALA A 258 30.90 -3.71 6.03
CA ALA A 258 31.59 -2.61 6.70
C ALA A 258 32.99 -2.41 6.16
N ALA A 259 33.43 -1.15 6.04
CA ALA A 259 34.83 -0.80 6.00
C ALA A 259 35.45 -0.82 7.41
N ALA A 260 36.77 -0.96 7.53
CA ALA A 260 37.44 -0.72 8.79
C ALA A 260 37.37 0.77 9.15
N GLY A 261 36.98 1.09 10.39
CA GLY A 261 36.76 2.47 10.87
C GLY A 261 35.29 2.85 10.93
N ASP A 262 35.02 4.15 10.75
CA ASP A 262 33.67 4.73 10.79
C ASP A 262 32.86 4.35 9.55
N ASN A 263 31.64 3.87 9.77
CA ASN A 263 30.71 3.51 8.73
C ASN A 263 29.42 4.32 8.88
N LYS A 264 28.84 4.76 7.76
CA LYS A 264 27.56 5.46 7.73
C LYS A 264 26.79 5.09 6.47
N LEU A 265 25.50 4.77 6.63
CA LEU A 265 24.57 4.53 5.54
C LEU A 265 23.24 5.22 5.82
N VAL A 266 22.69 5.90 4.82
CA VAL A 266 21.26 6.23 4.73
C VAL A 266 20.75 5.70 3.41
N ASN A 267 19.97 4.63 3.44
CA ASN A 267 19.44 4.01 2.22
C ASN A 267 18.11 4.64 1.82
N LEU A 268 18.14 5.53 0.83
CA LEU A 268 16.94 6.21 0.31
C LEU A 268 16.18 5.39 -0.75
N LEU A 269 16.64 4.19 -1.12
CA LEU A 269 16.08 3.42 -2.23
C LEU A 269 15.08 2.33 -1.78
N ARG A 270 15.05 1.99 -0.49
CA ARG A 270 14.13 0.99 0.07
C ARG A 270 13.59 1.46 1.40
N ARG A 271 12.27 1.52 1.52
CA ARG A 271 11.56 1.76 2.77
C ARG A 271 11.33 0.44 3.49
N LEU A 272 11.52 0.40 4.80
CA LEU A 272 11.27 -0.72 5.69
C LEU A 272 10.13 -0.35 6.64
N GLY A 273 9.29 -1.33 7.01
CA GLY A 273 8.35 -1.25 8.10
C GLY A 273 8.80 -2.21 9.20
N CYS A 274 9.02 -1.71 10.42
CA CYS A 274 9.41 -2.56 11.54
C CYS A 274 9.38 -1.79 12.87
N ARG A 275 9.36 -2.55 13.97
CA ARG A 275 9.67 -2.06 15.31
C ARG A 275 11.08 -2.43 15.76
N TYR A 276 11.60 -3.57 15.32
CA TYR A 276 12.88 -4.10 15.79
C TYR A 276 13.90 -4.20 14.65
N LEU A 277 15.15 -3.82 14.98
CA LEU A 277 16.32 -4.04 14.14
C LEU A 277 17.28 -4.96 14.90
N GLU A 278 17.78 -6.02 14.25
CA GLU A 278 18.78 -6.91 14.82
C GLU A 278 20.05 -6.88 13.95
N LEU A 279 21.15 -6.44 14.53
CA LEU A 279 22.46 -6.34 13.88
C LEU A 279 23.32 -7.54 14.28
N ARG A 280 23.72 -8.32 13.27
CA ARG A 280 24.65 -9.44 13.42
C ARG A 280 25.93 -9.17 12.65
N SER A 281 27.07 -9.24 13.32
CA SER A 281 28.41 -8.96 12.80
C SER A 281 29.39 -10.09 13.12
N GLU A 282 30.57 -10.12 12.49
CA GLU A 282 31.62 -11.10 12.79
C GLU A 282 32.47 -10.68 13.99
N GLN A 283 32.72 -9.40 14.15
CA GLN A 283 33.41 -8.77 15.28
C GLN A 283 32.53 -7.69 15.89
N PRO A 284 32.66 -7.42 17.19
CA PRO A 284 31.86 -6.41 17.88
C PRO A 284 31.95 -5.04 17.22
N LEU A 285 30.81 -4.38 17.06
CA LEU A 285 30.68 -3.00 16.60
C LEU A 285 30.67 -2.05 17.79
N VAL A 286 31.15 -0.82 17.58
CA VAL A 286 31.23 0.22 18.62
C VAL A 286 30.42 1.44 18.16
N ASP A 287 29.88 2.18 19.11
CA ASP A 287 29.11 3.42 18.88
C ASP A 287 28.00 3.25 17.84
N VAL A 288 27.20 2.17 17.99
CA VAL A 288 26.14 1.80 17.03
C VAL A 288 24.93 2.71 17.21
N GLU A 289 24.55 3.39 16.11
CA GLU A 289 23.23 3.99 15.95
C GLU A 289 22.49 3.23 14.84
N ALA A 290 21.55 2.39 15.23
CA ALA A 290 20.63 1.71 14.34
C ALA A 290 19.28 2.46 14.36
N ALA A 291 18.86 3.01 13.23
CA ALA A 291 17.71 3.91 13.18
C ALA A 291 16.88 3.71 11.90
N LEU A 292 15.61 4.12 11.95
CA LEU A 292 14.84 4.47 10.76
C LEU A 292 14.62 5.99 10.70
N ILE A 293 14.67 6.53 9.49
CA ILE A 293 14.19 7.88 9.18
C ILE A 293 12.77 7.69 8.64
N PRO A 294 11.72 7.96 9.44
CA PRO A 294 10.35 7.78 8.97
C PRO A 294 10.08 8.66 7.76
N CYS A 295 9.42 8.10 6.74
CA CYS A 295 9.05 8.78 5.52
C CYS A 295 7.54 8.70 5.39
N VAL A 296 6.84 9.81 5.54
CA VAL A 296 5.37 9.82 5.65
C VAL A 296 4.73 10.72 4.59
N TYR A 297 3.56 10.32 4.13
CA TYR A 297 2.63 11.23 3.48
C TYR A 297 2.02 12.15 4.55
N LYS A 298 2.14 13.46 4.34
CA LYS A 298 1.80 14.45 5.36
C LYS A 298 0.29 14.66 5.45
N VAL A 299 -0.31 14.14 6.52
CA VAL A 299 -1.71 14.39 6.89
C VAL A 299 -1.81 14.94 8.30
N CYS A 300 -2.81 15.82 8.51
CA CYS A 300 -3.14 16.36 9.81
C CYS A 300 -4.42 15.72 10.33
N GLU A 301 -4.40 15.25 11.56
CA GLU A 301 -5.59 14.77 12.23
C GLU A 301 -6.60 15.92 12.42
N LYS A 302 -7.84 15.66 12.06
CA LYS A 302 -8.97 16.54 12.36
C LYS A 302 -9.48 16.29 13.79
N GLY A 303 -10.54 16.96 14.16
CA GLY A 303 -11.19 16.71 15.45
C GLY A 303 -11.59 15.24 15.58
N ARG A 304 -11.50 14.70 16.80
CA ARG A 304 -11.93 13.33 17.14
C ARG A 304 -13.22 13.35 17.94
N PRO A 305 -14.02 12.27 17.93
CA PRO A 305 -15.19 12.16 18.77
C PRO A 305 -14.83 12.14 20.26
N PRO A 306 -15.76 12.37 21.17
CA PRO A 306 -15.51 12.25 22.62
C PRO A 306 -15.21 10.77 22.96
N LEU A 307 -13.95 10.49 23.26
CA LEU A 307 -13.44 9.16 23.63
C LEU A 307 -12.86 9.18 25.03
N ASP A 308 -12.91 8.06 25.72
CA ASP A 308 -12.35 7.85 27.04
C ASP A 308 -11.52 6.55 27.13
N GLY A 309 -10.62 6.49 28.08
CA GLY A 309 -9.89 5.27 28.44
C GLY A 309 -9.34 4.51 27.23
N ILE A 310 -9.73 3.24 27.12
CA ILE A 310 -9.24 2.32 26.10
C ILE A 310 -9.65 2.73 24.66
N LYS A 311 -10.79 3.41 24.50
CA LYS A 311 -11.26 3.86 23.17
C LYS A 311 -10.32 4.92 22.60
N ASN A 312 -9.78 5.84 23.43
CA ASN A 312 -8.74 6.76 22.99
C ASN A 312 -7.51 6.02 22.49
N LYS A 313 -7.05 5.01 23.23
CA LYS A 313 -5.87 4.21 22.85
C LYS A 313 -6.11 3.47 21.53
N ILE A 314 -7.26 2.83 21.38
CA ILE A 314 -7.65 2.16 20.11
C ILE A 314 -7.68 3.18 18.95
N TYR A 315 -8.24 4.36 19.16
CA TYR A 315 -8.27 5.42 18.14
C TYR A 315 -6.87 5.87 17.74
N ASP A 316 -5.98 6.12 18.72
CA ASP A 316 -4.59 6.50 18.47
C ASP A 316 -3.84 5.43 17.66
N MET A 317 -4.02 4.14 18.00
CA MET A 317 -3.46 3.01 17.27
C MET A 317 -3.98 2.96 15.83
N CYS A 318 -5.28 3.15 15.61
CA CYS A 318 -5.88 3.18 14.28
C CYS A 318 -5.34 4.35 13.44
N VAL A 319 -5.22 5.55 14.02
CA VAL A 319 -4.66 6.73 13.32
C VAL A 319 -3.18 6.48 12.97
N LYS A 320 -2.41 5.91 13.89
CA LYS A 320 -1.01 5.56 13.62
C LYS A 320 -0.91 4.54 12.51
N THR A 321 -1.73 3.48 12.53
CA THR A 321 -1.76 2.45 11.49
C THR A 321 -2.09 3.05 10.13
N LEU A 322 -3.11 3.91 10.02
CA LEU A 322 -3.42 4.58 8.75
C LEU A 322 -2.22 5.36 8.21
N ARG A 323 -1.53 6.14 9.05
CA ARG A 323 -0.33 6.89 8.63
C ARG A 323 0.80 5.97 8.20
N SER A 324 0.99 4.85 8.89
CA SER A 324 2.00 3.85 8.57
C SER A 324 1.68 3.06 7.29
N CYS A 325 0.47 3.16 6.77
CA CYS A 325 0.01 2.55 5.53
C CYS A 325 -0.30 3.59 4.42
N MET A 326 0.20 4.85 4.56
CA MET A 326 0.02 5.92 3.58
C MET A 326 1.38 6.44 3.11
N HIS A 327 1.77 6.07 1.88
CA HIS A 327 3.05 6.50 1.30
C HIS A 327 2.86 7.01 -0.14
N GLU A 328 3.39 6.35 -1.16
CA GLU A 328 3.08 6.66 -2.56
C GLU A 328 1.63 6.31 -2.90
N HIS A 329 1.10 5.29 -2.26
CA HIS A 329 -0.29 4.84 -2.30
C HIS A 329 -0.68 4.27 -0.93
N TYR A 330 -1.93 3.87 -0.75
CA TYR A 330 -2.31 3.04 0.39
C TYR A 330 -1.61 1.69 0.32
N GLU A 331 -1.25 1.18 1.48
CA GLU A 331 -0.63 -0.13 1.67
C GLU A 331 -1.50 -0.97 2.61
N ASP A 332 -1.58 -2.27 2.37
CA ASP A 332 -2.18 -3.20 3.31
C ASP A 332 -1.44 -3.18 4.65
N CYS A 333 -0.13 -3.40 4.58
CA CYS A 333 0.81 -3.38 5.70
C CYS A 333 2.18 -2.84 5.26
N PRO A 334 2.97 -2.22 6.15
CA PRO A 334 4.27 -1.64 5.78
C PRO A 334 5.43 -2.64 5.80
N TRP A 335 5.27 -3.80 6.46
CA TRP A 335 6.35 -4.74 6.73
C TRP A 335 6.61 -5.70 5.57
N ARG A 336 5.61 -6.50 5.15
CA ARG A 336 5.83 -7.66 4.29
C ARG A 336 5.28 -7.54 2.87
N GLU A 337 4.39 -6.56 2.57
CA GLU A 337 3.73 -6.46 1.26
C GLU A 337 3.80 -5.07 0.65
N GLN A 338 3.42 -4.00 1.39
CA GLN A 338 3.34 -2.62 0.92
C GLN A 338 2.47 -2.47 -0.34
N ALA A 339 1.35 -3.20 -0.41
CA ALA A 339 0.55 -3.35 -1.61
C ALA A 339 -0.74 -2.53 -1.57
N LEU A 340 -1.12 -1.95 -2.70
CA LEU A 340 -2.41 -1.27 -2.87
C LEU A 340 -3.48 -2.28 -3.28
N TYR A 341 -4.17 -2.88 -2.31
CA TYR A 341 -5.36 -3.69 -2.53
C TYR A 341 -6.62 -2.83 -2.49
N THR A 342 -7.61 -3.17 -3.31
CA THR A 342 -8.81 -2.34 -3.45
C THR A 342 -9.68 -2.34 -2.19
N MET A 343 -9.89 -3.51 -1.56
CA MET A 343 -10.70 -3.62 -0.36
C MET A 343 -10.05 -2.93 0.84
N ASP A 344 -8.75 -3.18 1.04
CA ASP A 344 -7.94 -2.56 2.09
C ASP A 344 -7.96 -1.05 1.98
N SER A 345 -7.68 -0.53 0.79
CA SER A 345 -7.66 0.90 0.54
C SER A 345 -9.05 1.54 0.70
N ARG A 346 -10.14 0.85 0.32
CA ARG A 346 -11.50 1.34 0.58
C ARG A 346 -11.75 1.56 2.06
N ASN A 347 -11.38 0.60 2.91
CA ASN A 347 -11.52 0.74 4.36
C ASN A 347 -10.66 1.89 4.90
N GLN A 348 -9.42 2.02 4.43
CA GLN A 348 -8.51 3.10 4.81
C GLN A 348 -9.03 4.48 4.34
N MET A 349 -9.54 4.59 3.11
CA MET A 349 -10.15 5.82 2.59
C MET A 349 -11.30 6.27 3.48
N LEU A 350 -12.23 5.37 3.81
CA LEU A 350 -13.39 5.68 4.65
C LEU A 350 -12.95 6.20 6.03
N CYS A 351 -11.98 5.55 6.67
CA CYS A 351 -11.42 6.04 7.93
C CYS A 351 -10.67 7.37 7.77
N GLY A 352 -9.94 7.54 6.68
CA GLY A 352 -9.18 8.75 6.37
C GLY A 352 -10.05 9.98 6.15
N TYR A 353 -11.26 9.84 5.60
CA TYR A 353 -12.21 10.95 5.47
C TYR A 353 -12.57 11.55 6.83
N TYR A 354 -12.71 10.73 7.85
CA TYR A 354 -13.01 11.16 9.21
C TYR A 354 -11.77 11.61 9.99
N ALA A 355 -10.69 10.82 9.95
CA ALA A 355 -9.47 11.13 10.70
C ALA A 355 -8.74 12.37 10.16
N PHE A 356 -8.66 12.52 8.84
CA PHE A 356 -7.81 13.52 8.19
C PHE A 356 -8.61 14.50 7.32
N GLY A 357 -9.78 14.11 6.77
CA GLY A 357 -10.50 14.85 5.74
C GLY A 357 -9.65 15.08 4.51
N GLU A 358 -8.87 14.10 4.17
CA GLU A 358 -7.97 14.08 3.01
C GLU A 358 -8.68 13.44 1.82
N TYR A 359 -8.67 14.10 0.68
CA TYR A 359 -9.33 13.63 -0.54
C TYR A 359 -8.37 13.51 -1.74
N ALA A 360 -7.24 14.21 -1.71
CA ALA A 360 -6.27 14.15 -2.81
C ALA A 360 -5.58 12.77 -2.88
N PHE A 361 -5.26 12.21 -1.74
CA PHE A 361 -4.63 10.88 -1.66
C PHE A 361 -5.57 9.75 -2.11
N PRO A 362 -6.82 9.64 -1.60
CA PRO A 362 -7.82 8.70 -2.16
C PRO A 362 -8.02 8.87 -3.67
N ARG A 363 -8.11 10.11 -4.16
CA ARG A 363 -8.25 10.41 -5.59
C ARG A 363 -7.11 9.82 -6.42
N ALA A 364 -5.87 10.01 -5.98
CA ALA A 364 -4.68 9.49 -6.66
C ALA A 364 -4.67 7.95 -6.67
N ASN A 365 -5.07 7.31 -5.58
CA ASN A 365 -5.18 5.86 -5.49
C ASN A 365 -6.28 5.30 -6.40
N LEU A 366 -7.47 5.88 -6.40
CA LEU A 366 -8.55 5.48 -7.31
C LEU A 366 -8.15 5.68 -8.78
N GLN A 367 -7.38 6.74 -9.10
CA GLN A 367 -6.83 6.93 -10.43
C GLN A 367 -5.87 5.80 -10.79
N LEU A 368 -4.90 5.46 -9.93
CA LEU A 368 -3.93 4.39 -10.16
C LEU A 368 -4.63 3.03 -10.38
N ILE A 369 -5.64 2.70 -9.57
CA ILE A 369 -6.47 1.50 -9.73
C ILE A 369 -7.21 1.53 -11.08
N SER A 370 -7.80 2.66 -11.46
CA SER A 370 -8.58 2.77 -12.70
C SER A 370 -7.74 2.66 -13.98
N GLU A 371 -6.44 2.90 -13.90
CA GLU A 371 -5.48 2.84 -15.00
C GLU A 371 -4.99 1.42 -15.29
N ASP A 372 -5.31 0.45 -14.42
CA ASP A 372 -5.03 -0.97 -14.66
C ASP A 372 -5.65 -1.46 -15.99
N ARG A 373 -4.88 -2.24 -16.76
CA ARG A 373 -5.27 -2.70 -18.09
C ARG A 373 -5.33 -4.22 -18.13
N ARG A 374 -6.55 -4.75 -17.97
CA ARG A 374 -6.86 -6.16 -18.16
C ARG A 374 -7.92 -6.32 -19.25
N ASP A 375 -7.77 -7.39 -20.06
CA ASP A 375 -8.69 -7.66 -21.15
C ASP A 375 -10.02 -8.28 -20.67
N ASP A 376 -10.03 -8.90 -19.48
CA ASP A 376 -11.22 -9.51 -18.87
C ASP A 376 -12.17 -8.50 -18.19
N GLY A 377 -11.78 -7.22 -18.12
CA GLY A 377 -12.57 -6.15 -17.52
C GLY A 377 -12.55 -6.11 -16.00
N LEU A 378 -11.91 -7.08 -15.33
CA LEU A 378 -11.67 -7.07 -13.90
C LEU A 378 -10.46 -6.19 -13.55
N LEU A 379 -10.14 -6.13 -12.27
CA LEU A 379 -8.97 -5.44 -11.73
C LEU A 379 -7.93 -6.45 -11.26
N SER A 380 -6.67 -6.14 -11.46
CA SER A 380 -5.54 -6.91 -10.91
C SER A 380 -5.63 -6.98 -9.39
N ILE A 381 -4.93 -7.95 -8.78
CA ILE A 381 -4.94 -8.15 -7.32
C ILE A 381 -4.54 -6.88 -6.55
N CYS A 382 -3.57 -6.14 -7.07
CA CYS A 382 -3.05 -4.89 -6.48
C CYS A 382 -2.47 -3.97 -7.57
N PHE A 383 -2.03 -2.75 -7.21
CA PHE A 383 -1.65 -1.71 -8.15
C PHE A 383 -0.39 -0.93 -7.73
N PRO A 384 0.58 -0.71 -8.65
CA PRO A 384 0.66 -1.30 -9.98
C PRO A 384 1.24 -2.72 -9.91
N THR A 385 0.75 -3.62 -10.74
CA THR A 385 1.34 -4.96 -10.87
C THR A 385 1.22 -5.48 -12.31
N LYS A 386 2.14 -6.35 -12.71
CA LYS A 386 2.03 -7.15 -13.94
C LYS A 386 1.55 -8.57 -13.65
N ARG A 387 1.45 -8.95 -12.37
CA ARG A 387 1.03 -10.31 -12.00
C ARG A 387 -0.38 -10.60 -12.49
N ASP A 388 -0.52 -11.69 -13.22
CA ASP A 388 -1.84 -12.17 -13.67
C ASP A 388 -2.53 -12.92 -12.53
N LEU A 389 -3.02 -12.15 -11.55
CA LEU A 389 -3.81 -12.64 -10.43
C LEU A 389 -4.92 -11.64 -10.12
N VAL A 390 -6.11 -12.14 -9.84
CA VAL A 390 -7.32 -11.36 -9.58
C VAL A 390 -8.06 -11.92 -8.39
N ILE A 391 -8.51 -11.02 -7.50
CA ILE A 391 -9.55 -11.32 -6.52
C ILE A 391 -10.84 -10.66 -7.04
N PRO A 392 -11.78 -11.43 -7.62
CA PRO A 392 -12.96 -10.83 -8.26
C PRO A 392 -13.81 -9.97 -7.32
N SER A 393 -13.97 -10.37 -6.06
CA SER A 393 -14.68 -9.59 -5.02
C SER A 393 -14.07 -8.20 -4.83
N PHE A 394 -12.73 -8.07 -4.91
CA PHE A 394 -12.03 -6.80 -4.76
C PHE A 394 -12.34 -5.81 -5.89
N THR A 395 -12.62 -6.32 -7.10
CA THR A 395 -13.10 -5.47 -8.21
C THR A 395 -14.42 -4.77 -7.86
N LEU A 396 -15.31 -5.41 -7.10
CA LEU A 396 -16.59 -4.82 -6.67
C LEU A 396 -16.38 -3.73 -5.61
N HIS A 397 -15.41 -3.90 -4.72
CA HIS A 397 -15.05 -2.87 -3.72
C HIS A 397 -14.53 -1.57 -4.34
N PHE A 398 -13.92 -1.61 -5.53
CA PHE A 398 -13.54 -0.41 -6.27
C PHE A 398 -14.75 0.48 -6.58
N ILE A 399 -15.88 -0.10 -6.95
CA ILE A 399 -17.10 0.65 -7.27
C ILE A 399 -17.65 1.32 -6.02
N THR A 400 -17.68 0.59 -4.88
CA THR A 400 -18.06 1.14 -3.59
C THR A 400 -17.12 2.29 -3.17
N ALA A 401 -15.80 2.11 -3.33
CA ALA A 401 -14.82 3.16 -3.04
C ALA A 401 -15.03 4.42 -3.91
N CYS A 402 -15.37 4.26 -5.19
CA CYS A 402 -15.69 5.38 -6.10
C CYS A 402 -16.97 6.13 -5.63
N LYS A 403 -17.99 5.38 -5.21
CA LYS A 403 -19.26 5.98 -4.69
C LYS A 403 -19.01 6.73 -3.39
N GLU A 404 -18.30 6.14 -2.45
CA GLU A 404 -17.94 6.78 -1.18
C GLU A 404 -17.08 8.03 -1.41
N TYR A 405 -16.06 7.93 -2.28
CA TYR A 405 -15.25 9.09 -2.64
C TYR A 405 -16.11 10.24 -3.20
N LEU A 406 -17.05 9.93 -4.10
CA LEU A 406 -17.95 10.93 -4.65
C LEU A 406 -18.83 11.60 -3.56
N GLU A 407 -19.34 10.81 -2.62
CA GLU A 407 -20.18 11.33 -1.52
C GLU A 407 -19.41 12.25 -0.57
N TYR A 408 -18.19 11.87 -0.20
CA TYR A 408 -17.40 12.65 0.75
C TYR A 408 -16.68 13.85 0.12
N SER A 409 -16.19 13.73 -1.13
CA SER A 409 -15.42 14.78 -1.82
C SER A 409 -16.28 15.70 -2.68
N GLY A 410 -17.38 15.20 -3.24
CA GLY A 410 -18.17 15.89 -4.26
C GLY A 410 -17.50 15.99 -5.65
N ASP A 411 -16.35 15.33 -5.89
CA ASP A 411 -15.55 15.44 -7.11
C ASP A 411 -16.15 14.65 -8.29
N LYS A 412 -17.22 15.19 -8.84
CA LYS A 412 -17.92 14.58 -10.00
C LYS A 412 -17.04 14.50 -11.24
N GLU A 413 -16.17 15.49 -11.48
CA GLU A 413 -15.30 15.53 -12.65
C GLU A 413 -14.34 14.34 -12.67
N PHE A 414 -13.71 14.06 -11.55
CA PHE A 414 -12.83 12.91 -11.44
C PHE A 414 -13.58 11.59 -11.59
N ILE A 415 -14.71 11.44 -10.91
CA ILE A 415 -15.51 10.21 -11.00
C ILE A 415 -16.03 10.01 -12.43
N GLU A 416 -16.42 11.06 -13.16
CA GLU A 416 -16.80 10.94 -14.56
C GLU A 416 -15.65 10.41 -15.44
N LYS A 417 -14.42 10.81 -15.16
CA LYS A 417 -13.22 10.33 -15.87
C LYS A 417 -13.00 8.82 -15.70
N ILE A 418 -13.21 8.28 -14.48
CA ILE A 418 -12.97 6.86 -14.18
C ILE A 418 -14.23 5.99 -14.30
N TYR A 419 -15.41 6.59 -14.47
CA TYR A 419 -16.68 5.90 -14.62
C TYR A 419 -16.69 4.76 -15.68
N PRO A 420 -16.05 4.91 -16.87
CA PRO A 420 -15.99 3.81 -17.85
C PRO A 420 -15.33 2.54 -17.29
N LYS A 421 -14.35 2.67 -16.37
CA LYS A 421 -13.71 1.52 -15.74
C LYS A 421 -14.70 0.79 -14.82
N ALA A 422 -15.45 1.53 -14.00
CA ALA A 422 -16.48 0.93 -13.13
C ALA A 422 -17.57 0.19 -13.95
N VAL A 423 -17.99 0.76 -15.08
CA VAL A 423 -18.93 0.11 -15.99
C VAL A 423 -18.33 -1.19 -16.59
N SER A 424 -17.06 -1.15 -16.99
CA SER A 424 -16.35 -2.33 -17.52
C SER A 424 -16.27 -3.44 -16.46
N CYS A 425 -16.03 -3.10 -15.21
CA CYS A 425 -16.01 -4.06 -14.11
C CYS A 425 -17.36 -4.78 -13.97
N ILE A 426 -18.47 -4.04 -13.91
CA ILE A 426 -19.81 -4.66 -13.84
C ILE A 426 -20.10 -5.54 -15.06
N LYS A 427 -19.67 -5.11 -16.26
CA LYS A 427 -19.83 -5.92 -17.47
C LYS A 427 -19.17 -7.29 -17.34
N ALA A 428 -17.97 -7.38 -16.77
CA ALA A 428 -17.27 -8.65 -16.56
C ALA A 428 -18.08 -9.63 -15.68
N PHE A 429 -18.75 -9.14 -14.65
CA PHE A 429 -19.64 -9.97 -13.83
C PHE A 429 -20.91 -10.35 -14.57
N ARG A 430 -21.54 -9.46 -15.34
CA ARG A 430 -22.70 -9.79 -16.18
C ARG A 430 -22.38 -10.90 -17.19
N ASP A 431 -21.20 -10.83 -17.80
CA ASP A 431 -20.74 -11.82 -18.77
C ASP A 431 -20.46 -13.20 -18.10
N ASN A 432 -20.29 -13.24 -16.76
CA ASN A 432 -20.05 -14.44 -15.95
C ASN A 432 -21.27 -14.88 -15.13
N MET A 433 -22.48 -14.52 -15.53
CA MET A 433 -23.71 -14.93 -14.88
C MET A 433 -24.29 -16.22 -15.47
N LYS A 434 -24.89 -17.03 -14.59
CA LYS A 434 -25.66 -18.22 -14.95
C LYS A 434 -26.93 -18.29 -14.11
N ASP A 435 -28.07 -18.53 -14.74
CA ASP A 435 -29.39 -18.65 -14.10
C ASP A 435 -29.72 -17.44 -13.18
N GLY A 436 -29.28 -16.23 -13.60
CA GLY A 436 -29.52 -14.98 -12.88
C GLY A 436 -28.58 -14.71 -11.69
N LEU A 437 -27.53 -15.51 -11.51
CA LEU A 437 -26.51 -15.34 -10.45
C LEU A 437 -25.11 -15.31 -11.06
N ALA A 438 -24.22 -14.49 -10.51
CA ALA A 438 -22.80 -14.55 -10.83
C ALA A 438 -22.20 -15.84 -10.24
N ILE A 439 -21.36 -16.49 -11.04
CA ILE A 439 -20.63 -17.68 -10.61
C ILE A 439 -19.17 -17.33 -10.31
N PRO A 440 -18.46 -18.07 -9.44
CA PRO A 440 -17.03 -17.87 -9.21
C PRO A 440 -16.25 -17.94 -10.53
N PHE A 441 -15.29 -17.03 -10.68
CA PHE A 441 -14.44 -17.00 -11.87
C PHE A 441 -13.51 -18.21 -11.90
N ARG A 442 -13.31 -18.80 -13.08
CA ARG A 442 -12.52 -20.03 -13.23
C ARG A 442 -11.22 -19.76 -13.98
N GLY A 443 -10.15 -20.35 -13.50
CA GLY A 443 -8.81 -20.24 -14.10
C GLY A 443 -7.76 -20.00 -13.00
N LYS A 444 -6.49 -20.23 -13.34
CA LYS A 444 -5.39 -20.11 -12.39
C LYS A 444 -5.12 -18.68 -11.90
N CYS A 445 -5.58 -17.68 -12.68
CA CYS A 445 -5.43 -16.28 -12.34
C CYS A 445 -6.53 -15.75 -11.43
N TYR A 446 -7.60 -16.52 -11.15
CA TYR A 446 -8.69 -16.05 -10.29
C TYR A 446 -8.65 -16.72 -8.92
N TRP A 447 -8.49 -15.89 -7.91
CA TRP A 447 -8.58 -16.27 -6.51
C TRP A 447 -9.89 -15.76 -5.94
N ASN A 448 -10.88 -16.64 -5.81
CA ASN A 448 -12.23 -16.28 -5.32
C ASN A 448 -12.22 -16.13 -3.79
N PHE A 449 -11.44 -15.21 -3.30
CA PHE A 449 -11.25 -14.87 -1.90
C PHE A 449 -12.30 -13.84 -1.44
N TYR A 450 -12.76 -13.98 -0.21
CA TYR A 450 -13.61 -13.01 0.48
C TYR A 450 -12.97 -12.54 1.79
N GLU A 451 -12.58 -13.44 2.66
CA GLU A 451 -11.92 -13.17 3.93
C GLU A 451 -11.11 -14.37 4.42
N TRP A 452 -10.23 -14.13 5.39
CA TRP A 452 -9.40 -15.18 6.00
C TRP A 452 -10.20 -16.05 6.97
N ARG A 453 -11.13 -16.85 6.45
CA ARG A 453 -11.92 -17.86 7.18
C ARG A 453 -12.07 -19.11 6.33
N PRO A 454 -12.11 -20.31 6.95
CA PRO A 454 -12.31 -21.56 6.22
C PRO A 454 -13.54 -21.51 5.32
N GLY A 455 -13.38 -21.89 4.06
CA GLY A 455 -14.42 -21.86 3.05
C GLY A 455 -14.70 -20.50 2.41
N LEU A 456 -14.08 -19.40 2.93
CA LEU A 456 -14.20 -18.04 2.42
C LEU A 456 -12.86 -17.48 1.92
N ASP A 457 -11.77 -18.22 2.09
CA ASP A 457 -10.40 -17.91 1.69
C ASP A 457 -10.06 -18.30 0.24
N GLY A 458 -11.03 -18.76 -0.51
CA GLY A 458 -10.87 -19.20 -1.90
C GLY A 458 -10.36 -20.63 -2.07
N SER A 459 -10.17 -21.38 -0.99
CA SER A 459 -9.70 -22.77 -1.06
C SER A 459 -10.73 -23.75 -1.62
N ASP A 460 -12.05 -23.46 -1.47
CA ASP A 460 -13.16 -24.40 -1.72
C ASP A 460 -13.97 -24.12 -3.01
N ASN A 461 -13.51 -23.28 -3.93
CA ASN A 461 -14.29 -22.84 -5.11
C ASN A 461 -14.25 -23.80 -6.31
N ALA A 462 -14.09 -25.10 -6.11
CA ALA A 462 -13.81 -26.06 -7.20
C ALA A 462 -15.01 -26.39 -8.09
N ASP A 463 -16.25 -26.35 -7.60
CA ASP A 463 -17.43 -26.83 -8.33
C ASP A 463 -18.08 -25.79 -9.24
N GLY A 464 -17.81 -24.48 -9.01
CA GLY A 464 -18.37 -23.36 -9.76
C GLY A 464 -19.84 -23.10 -9.52
N SER A 465 -20.40 -23.57 -8.41
CA SER A 465 -21.71 -23.16 -7.92
C SER A 465 -21.70 -21.68 -7.54
N PRO A 466 -22.81 -20.95 -7.73
CA PRO A 466 -22.90 -19.58 -7.25
C PRO A 466 -22.77 -19.53 -5.72
N ASP A 467 -22.24 -18.46 -5.17
CA ASP A 467 -22.20 -18.21 -3.74
C ASP A 467 -22.91 -16.90 -3.37
N LEU A 468 -23.35 -16.85 -2.13
CA LEU A 468 -24.08 -15.72 -1.57
C LEU A 468 -23.24 -14.43 -1.58
N ILE A 469 -21.99 -14.53 -1.15
CA ILE A 469 -21.14 -13.36 -0.88
C ILE A 469 -20.84 -12.60 -2.17
N LEU A 470 -20.41 -13.30 -3.23
CA LEU A 470 -20.14 -12.68 -4.54
C LEU A 470 -21.38 -11.97 -5.08
N ASN A 471 -22.53 -12.64 -5.00
CA ASN A 471 -23.78 -12.11 -5.54
C ASN A 471 -24.31 -10.93 -4.71
N ALA A 472 -24.17 -10.96 -3.38
CA ALA A 472 -24.55 -9.85 -2.52
C ALA A 472 -23.63 -8.63 -2.74
N LEU A 473 -22.32 -8.83 -2.87
CA LEU A 473 -21.37 -7.77 -3.23
C LEU A 473 -21.66 -7.18 -4.62
N LEU A 474 -22.00 -8.01 -5.61
CA LEU A 474 -22.40 -7.54 -6.94
C LEU A 474 -23.69 -6.70 -6.87
N SER A 475 -24.68 -7.12 -6.09
CA SER A 475 -25.91 -6.35 -5.90
C SER A 475 -25.63 -4.98 -5.26
N LEU A 476 -24.72 -4.93 -4.26
CA LEU A 476 -24.26 -3.67 -3.66
C LEU A 476 -23.54 -2.79 -4.67
N ALA A 477 -22.60 -3.34 -5.44
CA ALA A 477 -21.86 -2.60 -6.47
C ALA A 477 -22.76 -2.05 -7.58
N LEU A 478 -23.80 -2.80 -7.98
CA LEU A 478 -24.81 -2.31 -8.92
C LEU A 478 -25.59 -1.10 -8.35
N ARG A 479 -25.97 -1.14 -7.09
CA ARG A 479 -26.62 -0.02 -6.41
C ARG A 479 -25.70 1.19 -6.30
N ASP A 480 -24.43 0.97 -5.97
CA ASP A 480 -23.43 2.03 -5.88
C ASP A 480 -23.17 2.66 -7.26
N LEU A 481 -23.09 1.84 -8.33
CA LEU A 481 -22.94 2.33 -9.69
C LEU A 481 -24.20 3.08 -10.17
N ALA A 482 -25.41 2.69 -9.73
CA ALA A 482 -26.62 3.44 -9.98
C ALA A 482 -26.53 4.85 -9.37
N ALA A 483 -26.13 4.94 -8.09
CA ALA A 483 -25.95 6.22 -7.39
C ALA A 483 -24.90 7.13 -8.07
N ILE A 484 -23.77 6.56 -8.50
CA ILE A 484 -22.75 7.28 -9.28
C ILE A 484 -23.37 7.78 -10.60
N SER A 485 -24.08 6.91 -11.33
CA SER A 485 -24.70 7.24 -12.62
C SER A 485 -25.72 8.38 -12.49
N ASP A 486 -26.56 8.32 -11.47
CA ASP A 486 -27.57 9.38 -11.18
C ASP A 486 -26.90 10.71 -10.86
N ALA A 487 -25.84 10.71 -10.02
CA ALA A 487 -25.06 11.90 -9.68
C ALA A 487 -24.38 12.55 -10.91
N LEU A 488 -24.04 11.73 -11.92
CA LEU A 488 -23.45 12.13 -13.21
C LEU A 488 -24.52 12.43 -14.29
N GLY A 489 -25.80 12.25 -14.00
CA GLY A 489 -26.89 12.43 -14.96
C GLY A 489 -26.91 11.39 -16.08
N LYS A 490 -26.35 10.19 -15.86
CA LYS A 490 -26.29 9.09 -16.85
C LYS A 490 -27.50 8.16 -16.68
N LYS A 491 -28.20 7.89 -17.78
CA LYS A 491 -29.29 6.90 -17.78
C LYS A 491 -28.74 5.51 -17.48
N ASN A 492 -29.41 4.80 -16.60
CA ASN A 492 -29.01 3.45 -16.18
C ASN A 492 -30.22 2.63 -15.70
N ASP A 493 -30.02 1.34 -15.54
CA ASP A 493 -30.98 0.36 -15.01
C ASP A 493 -30.39 -0.46 -13.84
N TYR A 494 -29.22 -0.06 -13.35
CA TYR A 494 -28.46 -0.79 -12.33
C TYR A 494 -29.22 -1.01 -11.04
N LEU A 495 -30.07 -0.06 -10.61
CA LEU A 495 -30.89 -0.22 -9.40
C LEU A 495 -31.95 -1.32 -9.59
N SER A 496 -32.53 -1.44 -10.78
CA SER A 496 -33.50 -2.51 -11.13
C SER A 496 -32.79 -3.86 -11.17
N GLU A 497 -31.59 -3.91 -11.74
CA GLU A 497 -30.77 -5.12 -11.76
C GLU A 497 -30.36 -5.58 -10.35
N SER A 498 -29.88 -4.64 -9.51
CA SER A 498 -29.55 -4.91 -8.11
C SER A 498 -30.74 -5.53 -7.38
N LYS A 499 -31.94 -4.97 -7.57
CA LYS A 499 -33.16 -5.53 -6.96
C LYS A 499 -33.45 -6.94 -7.46
N GLY A 500 -33.45 -7.16 -8.77
CA GLY A 500 -33.67 -8.49 -9.36
C GLY A 500 -32.67 -9.53 -8.87
N LEU A 501 -31.40 -9.12 -8.71
CA LEU A 501 -30.37 -9.98 -8.14
C LEU A 501 -30.63 -10.28 -6.66
N SER A 502 -31.04 -9.29 -5.85
CA SER A 502 -31.39 -9.49 -4.44
C SER A 502 -32.58 -10.43 -4.27
N ASP A 503 -33.62 -10.31 -5.12
CA ASP A 503 -34.75 -11.22 -5.14
C ASP A 503 -34.27 -12.67 -5.47
N ARG A 504 -33.37 -12.82 -6.43
CA ARG A 504 -32.81 -14.12 -6.80
C ARG A 504 -31.90 -14.71 -5.72
N ILE A 505 -31.13 -13.88 -5.01
CA ILE A 505 -30.35 -14.30 -3.83
C ILE A 505 -31.28 -14.90 -2.78
N ARG A 506 -32.40 -14.23 -2.49
CA ARG A 506 -33.38 -14.77 -1.53
C ARG A 506 -33.94 -16.12 -1.95
N GLU A 507 -34.35 -16.25 -3.22
CA GLU A 507 -34.92 -17.52 -3.72
C GLU A 507 -33.94 -18.70 -3.58
N VAL A 508 -32.65 -18.49 -3.76
CA VAL A 508 -31.65 -19.57 -3.86
C VAL A 508 -30.97 -19.87 -2.53
N PHE A 509 -30.71 -18.85 -1.72
CA PHE A 509 -29.88 -18.99 -0.53
C PHE A 509 -30.63 -18.91 0.80
N PHE A 510 -31.89 -18.43 0.83
CA PHE A 510 -32.61 -18.28 2.10
C PHE A 510 -33.19 -19.62 2.58
N SER A 511 -32.94 -19.98 3.83
CA SER A 511 -33.53 -21.11 4.54
C SER A 511 -34.73 -20.67 5.35
N GLU A 512 -35.95 -20.95 4.91
CA GLU A 512 -37.17 -20.69 5.67
C GLU A 512 -37.17 -21.41 7.03
N LYS A 513 -36.52 -22.55 7.13
CA LYS A 513 -36.41 -23.33 8.36
C LYS A 513 -35.52 -22.63 9.40
N ASP A 514 -34.37 -22.11 8.94
CA ASP A 514 -33.35 -21.60 9.85
C ASP A 514 -33.39 -20.08 9.96
N GLY A 515 -34.12 -19.38 9.05
CA GLY A 515 -34.22 -17.93 9.00
C GLY A 515 -32.87 -17.23 8.70
N LEU A 516 -32.00 -17.91 7.95
CA LEU A 516 -30.67 -17.42 7.54
C LEU A 516 -30.40 -17.75 6.08
N PHE A 517 -29.39 -17.07 5.52
CA PHE A 517 -28.90 -17.35 4.18
C PHE A 517 -27.70 -18.28 4.24
N PHE A 518 -27.78 -19.39 3.50
CA PHE A 518 -26.64 -20.26 3.26
C PHE A 518 -25.58 -19.56 2.40
N ASP A 519 -24.30 -19.84 2.66
CA ASP A 519 -23.22 -19.33 1.81
C ASP A 519 -23.25 -19.94 0.41
N ARG A 520 -23.77 -21.19 0.28
CA ARG A 520 -23.93 -21.93 -0.98
C ARG A 520 -25.31 -22.59 -1.10
N PRO A 521 -25.78 -22.89 -2.34
CA PRO A 521 -27.10 -23.49 -2.56
C PRO A 521 -27.28 -24.89 -1.98
N ASP A 522 -26.17 -25.60 -1.69
CA ASP A 522 -26.20 -26.93 -1.08
C ASP A 522 -26.58 -26.91 0.41
N GLY A 523 -26.66 -25.74 1.02
CA GLY A 523 -27.02 -25.58 2.41
C GLY A 523 -25.95 -26.00 3.40
N SER A 524 -24.66 -26.02 2.99
CA SER A 524 -23.56 -26.58 3.78
C SER A 524 -23.08 -25.67 4.90
N SER A 525 -23.21 -24.34 4.78
CA SER A 525 -22.66 -23.37 5.75
C SER A 525 -23.45 -22.09 5.84
N TYR A 526 -23.27 -21.40 6.97
CA TYR A 526 -23.68 -20.02 7.20
C TYR A 526 -22.49 -19.21 7.65
N SER A 527 -22.32 -17.99 7.14
CA SER A 527 -21.33 -17.04 7.62
C SER A 527 -21.97 -15.76 8.13
N GLN A 528 -21.30 -15.09 9.09
CA GLN A 528 -21.68 -13.74 9.50
C GLN A 528 -21.53 -12.75 8.34
N LEU A 529 -20.49 -12.91 7.50
CA LEU A 529 -20.28 -12.06 6.32
C LEU A 529 -21.43 -12.20 5.33
N GLY A 530 -21.78 -13.43 4.92
CA GLY A 530 -22.85 -13.67 3.95
C GLY A 530 -24.19 -13.13 4.42
N ASN A 531 -24.55 -13.38 5.69
CA ASN A 531 -25.80 -12.88 6.26
C ASN A 531 -25.84 -11.37 6.45
N SER A 532 -24.71 -10.73 6.79
CA SER A 532 -24.59 -9.28 6.82
C SER A 532 -24.79 -8.65 5.44
N LEU A 533 -24.17 -9.22 4.41
CA LEU A 533 -24.31 -8.77 3.03
C LEU A 533 -25.74 -8.99 2.49
N ALA A 534 -26.42 -10.08 2.88
CA ALA A 534 -27.82 -10.32 2.53
C ALA A 534 -28.75 -9.24 3.10
N VAL A 535 -28.50 -8.80 4.34
CA VAL A 535 -29.19 -7.62 4.93
C VAL A 535 -28.88 -6.35 4.14
N LEU A 536 -27.61 -6.10 3.83
CA LEU A 536 -27.18 -4.88 3.18
C LEU A 536 -27.70 -4.77 1.74
N CYS A 537 -27.65 -5.84 0.97
CA CYS A 537 -28.12 -5.83 -0.43
C CYS A 537 -29.65 -5.83 -0.57
N GLY A 538 -30.38 -6.10 0.53
CA GLY A 538 -31.83 -6.08 0.55
C GLY A 538 -32.48 -7.44 0.22
N ALA A 539 -31.73 -8.54 0.20
CA ALA A 539 -32.25 -9.89 0.05
C ALA A 539 -33.04 -10.35 1.30
N ALA A 540 -32.71 -9.79 2.47
CA ALA A 540 -33.27 -10.17 3.77
C ALA A 540 -34.54 -9.39 4.16
N VAL A 541 -35.27 -8.80 3.20
CA VAL A 541 -36.47 -7.97 3.48
C VAL A 541 -37.49 -8.73 4.34
N GLY A 542 -37.81 -8.17 5.51
CA GLY A 542 -38.71 -8.74 6.50
C GLY A 542 -38.04 -9.60 7.58
N ASP A 543 -36.80 -10.04 7.37
CA ASP A 543 -36.03 -10.89 8.30
C ASP A 543 -34.82 -10.19 8.92
N GLU A 544 -34.54 -8.92 8.54
CA GLU A 544 -33.34 -8.18 8.93
C GLU A 544 -33.11 -8.17 10.44
N ALA A 545 -34.17 -7.85 11.21
CA ALA A 545 -34.05 -7.79 12.68
C ALA A 545 -33.77 -9.17 13.31
N ALA A 546 -34.31 -10.26 12.73
CA ALA A 546 -34.05 -11.61 13.21
C ALA A 546 -32.60 -12.03 12.90
N ILE A 547 -32.12 -11.77 11.70
CA ILE A 547 -30.75 -12.04 11.28
C ILE A 547 -29.76 -11.23 12.10
N CYS A 548 -29.97 -9.91 12.27
CA CYS A 548 -29.08 -9.04 13.03
C CYS A 548 -28.92 -9.45 14.49
N ARG A 549 -29.98 -9.92 15.14
CA ARG A 549 -29.86 -10.52 16.50
C ARG A 549 -28.95 -11.73 16.51
N ARG A 550 -29.01 -12.58 15.49
CA ARG A 550 -28.15 -13.75 15.39
C ARG A 550 -26.71 -13.44 15.06
N LEU A 551 -26.45 -12.43 14.23
CA LEU A 551 -25.07 -11.96 13.92
C LEU A 551 -24.25 -11.66 15.18
N LEU A 552 -24.87 -11.13 16.24
CA LEU A 552 -24.19 -10.81 17.50
C LEU A 552 -23.99 -12.00 18.45
N HIS A 553 -24.83 -13.03 18.36
CA HIS A 553 -24.93 -14.04 19.42
C HIS A 553 -24.79 -15.49 18.95
N ASP A 554 -24.97 -15.76 17.67
CA ASP A 554 -24.97 -17.14 17.13
C ASP A 554 -23.54 -17.64 16.89
N ARG A 555 -23.18 -18.72 17.60
CA ARG A 555 -21.88 -19.37 17.46
C ARG A 555 -21.85 -20.44 16.36
N GLY A 556 -22.95 -20.68 15.68
CA GLY A 556 -23.08 -21.66 14.60
C GLY A 556 -22.69 -21.12 13.21
N MET A 557 -22.55 -19.81 13.07
CA MET A 557 -22.07 -19.18 11.83
C MET A 557 -20.55 -19.09 11.81
N THR A 558 -19.93 -19.20 10.64
CA THR A 558 -18.52 -18.83 10.44
C THR A 558 -18.33 -17.37 10.85
N PRO A 559 -17.46 -17.08 11.84
CA PRO A 559 -17.29 -15.72 12.35
C PRO A 559 -16.63 -14.82 11.30
N ILE A 560 -17.04 -13.55 11.26
CA ILE A 560 -16.47 -12.55 10.37
C ILE A 560 -15.06 -12.13 10.83
N SER A 561 -14.15 -11.91 9.89
CA SER A 561 -12.79 -11.43 10.18
C SER A 561 -12.73 -9.91 10.41
N LEU A 562 -11.60 -9.41 10.94
CA LEU A 562 -11.38 -7.97 11.16
C LEU A 562 -11.60 -7.16 9.87
N SER A 563 -11.11 -7.65 8.74
CA SER A 563 -11.19 -6.96 7.46
C SER A 563 -12.62 -6.66 7.00
N MET A 564 -13.56 -7.58 7.34
CA MET A 564 -14.94 -7.53 6.87
C MET A 564 -15.95 -7.12 7.94
N LYS A 565 -15.53 -6.89 9.19
CA LYS A 565 -16.45 -6.51 10.30
C LYS A 565 -17.29 -5.28 9.98
N CYS A 566 -16.80 -4.38 9.11
CA CYS A 566 -17.59 -3.24 8.66
C CYS A 566 -18.95 -3.64 8.07
N PHE A 567 -19.02 -4.71 7.31
CA PHE A 567 -20.31 -5.16 6.73
C PHE A 567 -21.29 -5.61 7.81
N MET A 568 -20.82 -6.28 8.86
CA MET A 568 -21.68 -6.64 9.99
C MET A 568 -22.20 -5.40 10.73
N TYR A 569 -21.31 -4.46 11.04
CA TYR A 569 -21.70 -3.23 11.73
C TYR A 569 -22.67 -2.38 10.89
N ASP A 570 -22.42 -2.28 9.59
CA ASP A 570 -23.31 -1.55 8.67
C ASP A 570 -24.68 -2.20 8.55
N ALA A 571 -24.75 -3.55 8.53
CA ALA A 571 -26.03 -4.27 8.55
C ALA A 571 -26.81 -4.04 9.84
N LEU A 572 -26.14 -4.05 10.98
CA LEU A 572 -26.72 -3.74 12.29
C LEU A 572 -27.25 -2.30 12.34
N LEU A 573 -26.43 -1.32 11.90
CA LEU A 573 -26.80 0.09 11.88
C LEU A 573 -27.93 0.42 10.91
N LYS A 574 -27.98 -0.25 9.75
CA LYS A 574 -29.06 -0.13 8.79
C LYS A 574 -30.40 -0.63 9.37
N THR A 575 -30.34 -1.69 10.18
CA THR A 575 -31.53 -2.32 10.76
C THR A 575 -32.05 -1.50 11.94
N ASP A 576 -31.25 -1.24 12.96
CA ASP A 576 -31.62 -0.36 14.07
C ASP A 576 -30.37 0.25 14.76
N ARG A 577 -30.08 1.50 14.44
CA ARG A 577 -28.94 2.22 15.01
C ARG A 577 -29.01 2.40 16.54
N LYS A 578 -30.24 2.54 17.09
CA LYS A 578 -30.42 2.76 18.54
C LYS A 578 -30.19 1.46 19.31
N GLU A 579 -30.68 0.35 18.78
CA GLU A 579 -30.53 -0.96 19.40
C GLU A 579 -29.05 -1.40 19.34
N TYR A 580 -28.38 -1.28 18.18
CA TYR A 580 -27.08 -1.91 17.96
C TYR A 580 -25.87 -1.01 18.18
N GLY A 581 -26.02 0.31 18.28
CA GLY A 581 -24.87 1.22 18.41
C GLY A 581 -23.99 0.91 19.63
N ALA A 582 -24.57 0.64 20.80
CA ALA A 582 -23.83 0.27 22.00
C ALA A 582 -23.16 -1.11 21.87
N ALA A 583 -23.80 -2.06 21.20
CA ALA A 583 -23.25 -3.40 20.98
C ALA A 583 -22.04 -3.35 20.04
N ILE A 584 -22.09 -2.53 18.99
CA ILE A 584 -20.94 -2.30 18.09
C ILE A 584 -19.77 -1.70 18.84
N LEU A 585 -19.99 -0.67 19.68
CA LEU A 585 -18.93 -0.07 20.48
C LEU A 585 -18.30 -1.07 21.45
N ALA A 586 -19.11 -1.94 22.05
CA ALA A 586 -18.62 -3.01 22.94
C ALA A 586 -17.83 -4.08 22.16
N ASP A 587 -18.28 -4.47 20.98
CA ASP A 587 -17.58 -5.44 20.13
C ASP A 587 -16.22 -4.88 19.65
N ILE A 588 -16.16 -3.61 19.24
CA ILE A 588 -14.90 -2.91 18.92
C ILE A 588 -13.96 -2.94 20.14
N GLU A 589 -14.44 -2.55 21.31
CA GLU A 589 -13.62 -2.55 22.51
C GLU A 589 -13.08 -3.93 22.84
N ASN A 590 -13.94 -4.97 22.81
CA ASN A 590 -13.54 -6.34 23.09
C ASN A 590 -12.53 -6.89 22.07
N THR A 591 -12.71 -6.58 20.79
CA THR A 591 -11.86 -7.04 19.71
C THR A 591 -10.46 -6.38 19.75
N TYR A 592 -10.40 -5.08 20.00
CA TYR A 592 -9.15 -4.31 19.93
C TYR A 592 -8.44 -4.13 21.27
N ARG A 593 -9.08 -4.44 22.39
CA ARG A 593 -8.47 -4.37 23.73
C ARG A 593 -7.21 -5.25 23.85
N PRO A 594 -7.17 -6.50 23.39
CA PRO A 594 -5.95 -7.31 23.42
C PRO A 594 -4.77 -6.65 22.69
N MET A 595 -5.03 -6.04 21.53
CA MET A 595 -4.01 -5.30 20.78
C MET A 595 -3.50 -4.11 21.59
N ALA A 596 -4.41 -3.34 22.16
CA ALA A 596 -4.05 -2.18 22.99
C ALA A 596 -3.29 -2.54 24.27
N GLU A 597 -3.53 -3.70 24.86
CA GLU A 597 -2.88 -4.17 26.09
C GLU A 597 -1.56 -4.91 25.83
N SER A 598 -1.31 -5.39 24.60
CA SER A 598 -0.07 -6.10 24.22
C SER A 598 1.19 -5.23 24.20
N GLY A 599 1.05 -3.90 24.19
CA GLY A 599 2.15 -2.96 23.99
C GLY A 599 2.40 -2.61 22.51
N SER A 600 1.56 -3.11 21.59
CA SER A 600 1.51 -2.61 20.21
C SER A 600 0.96 -1.18 20.18
N ASP A 601 1.44 -0.36 19.26
CA ASP A 601 0.95 0.98 19.01
C ASP A 601 0.22 1.10 17.66
N THR A 602 -0.03 -0.04 17.02
CA THR A 602 -0.75 -0.21 15.75
C THR A 602 -1.79 -1.31 15.87
N VAL A 603 -2.76 -1.37 14.94
CA VAL A 603 -3.79 -2.42 14.89
C VAL A 603 -3.40 -3.51 13.91
N TRP A 604 -3.75 -4.75 14.26
CA TRP A 604 -3.26 -5.97 13.63
C TRP A 604 -4.07 -6.41 12.41
N GLU A 605 -3.50 -7.28 11.61
CA GLU A 605 -4.13 -7.89 10.45
C GLU A 605 -5.31 -8.79 10.83
N THR A 606 -5.11 -9.62 11.85
CA THR A 606 -6.10 -10.55 12.40
C THR A 606 -6.16 -10.43 13.91
N GLU A 607 -7.17 -11.05 14.53
CA GLU A 607 -7.28 -11.12 15.98
C GLU A 607 -6.13 -11.91 16.64
N SER A 608 -5.50 -12.82 15.90
CA SER A 608 -4.38 -13.65 16.39
C SER A 608 -3.02 -12.97 16.24
N GLY A 609 -2.96 -11.85 15.49
CA GLY A 609 -1.75 -11.06 15.29
C GLY A 609 -0.59 -11.86 14.69
N GLU A 610 0.58 -11.77 15.32
CA GLU A 610 1.84 -12.37 14.84
C GLU A 610 1.80 -13.88 14.65
N SER A 611 0.86 -14.59 15.29
CA SER A 611 0.79 -16.05 15.21
C SER A 611 0.17 -16.58 13.92
N ASP A 612 -0.59 -15.74 13.21
CA ASP A 612 -1.17 -16.14 11.94
C ASP A 612 -0.14 -16.16 10.80
N PHE A 613 -0.49 -16.80 9.69
CA PHE A 613 0.34 -16.90 8.49
C PHE A 613 1.73 -17.48 8.74
N ASP A 614 1.79 -18.56 9.56
CA ASP A 614 3.02 -19.24 9.96
C ASP A 614 3.99 -18.34 10.75
N GLY A 615 3.45 -17.35 11.46
CA GLY A 615 4.19 -16.36 12.22
C GLY A 615 4.61 -15.13 11.41
N ALA A 616 3.91 -14.87 10.30
CA ALA A 616 4.07 -13.68 9.47
C ALA A 616 2.89 -12.70 9.58
N GLY A 617 1.96 -12.89 10.53
CA GLY A 617 0.86 -11.96 10.74
C GLY A 617 1.36 -10.56 11.07
N SER A 618 0.86 -9.54 10.35
CA SER A 618 1.28 -8.16 10.56
C SER A 618 0.60 -7.57 11.78
N LEU A 619 1.37 -6.81 12.57
CA LEU A 619 0.86 -6.02 13.70
C LEU A 619 0.49 -4.59 13.29
N CYS A 620 0.65 -4.23 12.01
CA CYS A 620 0.29 -2.93 11.45
C CYS A 620 -0.45 -3.12 10.12
N HIS A 621 -1.80 -3.20 10.15
CA HIS A 621 -2.57 -3.47 8.96
C HIS A 621 -3.72 -2.47 8.75
N GLY A 622 -3.71 -1.80 7.59
CA GLY A 622 -4.58 -0.65 7.30
C GLY A 622 -6.07 -0.96 7.32
N TRP A 623 -6.51 -2.15 6.88
CA TRP A 623 -7.93 -2.51 6.88
C TRP A 623 -8.56 -2.55 8.28
N SER A 624 -7.73 -2.73 9.33
CA SER A 624 -8.21 -2.83 10.71
C SER A 624 -8.45 -1.48 11.40
N ALA A 625 -8.22 -0.36 10.72
CA ALA A 625 -8.43 0.98 11.30
C ALA A 625 -9.91 1.41 11.39
N MET A 626 -10.86 0.54 11.07
CA MET A 626 -12.31 0.81 11.03
C MET A 626 -12.92 1.37 12.34
N PRO A 627 -12.38 1.17 13.55
CA PRO A 627 -12.88 1.85 14.75
C PRO A 627 -12.97 3.37 14.60
N ILE A 628 -12.08 4.02 13.83
CA ILE A 628 -12.16 5.47 13.56
C ILE A 628 -13.55 5.84 13.03
N TYR A 629 -13.99 5.17 11.96
CA TYR A 629 -15.28 5.45 11.31
C TYR A 629 -16.44 5.28 12.29
N TYR A 630 -16.51 4.14 13.00
CA TYR A 630 -17.62 3.83 13.89
C TYR A 630 -17.65 4.72 15.14
N TYR A 631 -16.52 5.10 15.70
CA TYR A 631 -16.49 6.07 16.78
C TYR A 631 -17.03 7.44 16.34
N HIS A 632 -16.67 7.90 15.14
CA HIS A 632 -17.20 9.16 14.62
C HIS A 632 -18.71 9.09 14.41
N ILE A 633 -19.22 8.09 13.69
CA ILE A 633 -20.64 8.04 13.38
C ILE A 633 -21.54 7.74 14.61
N LEU A 634 -21.01 7.04 15.62
CA LEU A 634 -21.79 6.68 16.81
C LEU A 634 -21.66 7.68 17.96
N LEU A 635 -20.54 8.41 18.10
CA LEU A 635 -20.27 9.23 19.27
C LEU A 635 -20.22 10.74 18.99
N SER A 636 -20.00 11.20 17.76
CA SER A 636 -19.89 12.64 17.47
C SER A 636 -21.22 13.41 17.52
N GLY A 637 -22.33 12.76 17.62
CA GLY A 637 -23.63 13.45 17.55
C GLY A 637 -23.92 14.13 16.21
N ASP A 638 -23.00 14.03 15.24
CA ASP A 638 -23.12 14.65 13.95
C ASP A 638 -24.03 13.87 13.00
N ARG A 639 -25.01 14.60 12.54
CA ARG A 639 -26.02 14.22 11.61
C ARG A 639 -25.46 14.28 10.18
N THR A 640 -24.74 13.26 9.74
CA THR A 640 -24.52 13.07 8.32
C THR A 640 -25.09 11.71 7.93
N GLY A 641 -26.38 11.69 7.73
CA GLY A 641 -27.14 10.54 7.32
C GLY A 641 -28.53 11.00 6.92
N SER A 642 -28.63 11.64 5.78
CA SER A 642 -29.88 11.81 5.04
C SER A 642 -29.59 11.59 3.57
#